data_ce4eae0b1eac7c99efca08480a94df63
#
_entry.id   ce4eae0b1eac7c99efca08480a94df63
#
_cell.length_a   1.000
_cell.length_b   1.000
_cell.length_c   1.000
_cell.angle_alpha   90.00
_cell.angle_beta   90.00
_cell.angle_gamma   90.00
#
_symmetry.space_group_name_H-M   'P 1'
#
loop_
_entity.id
_entity.type
_entity.pdbx_description
1 polymer ?
#
loop_
_entity_poly.entity_id
_entity_poly.type
_entity_poly.pdbx_seq_one_letter_code
_entity_poly.pdbx_strand_id
1 'polypeptide(L)'
;MVGFCPHCGSLMRPRESICSACGRNINDDPLDDNIAPIMPKNLTDPKTVEQEDPDLPFFPYEPRPVQVSIIRDIVEAFDNGKHIVVESGTGTGKTIVSLAAALDHASRNHKKVVYLTRTISQSDQVMKELRAISKLRPVCGITITGRGRSCPYLRTLSGYEDMHPSVLASLCEEGKKKYNDGQGGCRYYGGSMGRLKDTEAYVKASHPTSEELDRFCEDRGICPYEVRKMIMKDMDVVVAPYVHFLSDDIRDGFLGNLESDGTDIVMIIDEAHNMIDAAREQESFTIPMTLVEGALDESTTMRGDPPLFENVTLRPFLNELKNSIRSFANDHLSLNEKESILGPTELEDRIMKRFELSKRELDIAIRTLISLGEERTDMLMEKGENRISDLYTLGDLLKDWMLSASDRYIKSINVNDKEESLHAACIDPCDVTRFVREIPGVLHMSGTLQPLDQYVKVMGLSKDCYQRIYPSPFPKENRSVIYLGNVTTRYEDMKRDPSIFSRMEKNIARLCNNVDKNTLVFFPSYSMMNKMMPFLERDVHKDLYWEVSGQQKRTMKALYDFRKGRNGVFFTVMGGSIAEGIDFPGEELCFAIIVGIPYPPPTLESKAMSKLFDEKYGPGTGWRYTSEVPALRKMQQAIGRLIRTETDRGMAVIFDSRASKYATRLGAILSNDPLQDVTNFFSKTQ
;
A
#
# COMPACT_ATOMS: atom_id res chain seq x y z
N MET A 1 -24.69 -22.65 29.63
CA MET A 1 -24.92 -21.45 28.78
C MET A 1 -23.83 -21.44 27.75
N VAL A 2 -24.17 -21.28 26.49
CA VAL A 2 -23.20 -21.11 25.42
C VAL A 2 -22.77 -19.67 25.46
N GLY A 3 -21.48 -19.42 25.68
CA GLY A 3 -20.91 -18.06 25.74
C GLY A 3 -20.33 -17.62 24.40
N PHE A 4 -20.10 -16.34 24.26
CA PHE A 4 -19.37 -15.78 23.12
C PHE A 4 -18.00 -15.30 23.57
N CYS A 5 -16.99 -15.47 22.73
CA CYS A 5 -15.66 -14.95 22.99
C CYS A 5 -15.68 -13.42 23.11
N PRO A 6 -15.20 -12.84 24.22
CA PRO A 6 -15.19 -11.38 24.40
C PRO A 6 -14.25 -10.67 23.42
N HIS A 7 -13.27 -11.38 22.85
CA HIS A 7 -12.26 -10.80 21.96
C HIS A 7 -12.69 -10.75 20.49
N CYS A 8 -13.31 -11.82 19.96
CA CYS A 8 -13.70 -11.90 18.54
C CYS A 8 -15.19 -12.10 18.30
N GLY A 9 -15.96 -12.34 19.37
CA GLY A 9 -17.40 -12.57 19.32
C GLY A 9 -17.84 -13.91 18.75
N SER A 10 -16.93 -14.88 18.52
CA SER A 10 -17.27 -16.22 18.05
C SER A 10 -17.93 -17.05 19.14
N LEU A 11 -18.79 -18.00 18.73
CA LEU A 11 -19.47 -18.90 19.64
C LEU A 11 -18.44 -19.83 20.30
N MET A 12 -18.49 -19.91 21.62
CA MET A 12 -17.64 -20.82 22.42
C MET A 12 -18.44 -22.00 22.95
N ARG A 13 -17.80 -23.18 23.01
CA ARG A 13 -18.40 -24.34 23.65
C ARG A 13 -18.47 -24.13 25.16
N PRO A 14 -19.44 -24.77 25.86
CA PRO A 14 -19.51 -24.70 27.31
C PRO A 14 -18.20 -25.19 27.94
N ARG A 15 -17.61 -24.37 28.82
CA ARG A 15 -16.33 -24.60 29.54
C ARG A 15 -15.05 -24.42 28.74
N GLU A 16 -15.07 -23.93 27.50
CA GLU A 16 -13.85 -23.48 26.83
C GLU A 16 -13.36 -22.15 27.47
N SER A 17 -12.12 -22.15 27.91
CA SER A 17 -11.44 -20.93 28.38
C SER A 17 -10.62 -20.24 27.28
N ILE A 18 -10.32 -20.97 26.21
CA ILE A 18 -9.61 -20.46 25.04
C ILE A 18 -10.54 -20.52 23.84
N CYS A 19 -10.70 -19.40 23.13
CA CYS A 19 -11.53 -19.33 21.94
C CYS A 19 -10.89 -20.08 20.78
N SER A 20 -11.58 -21.08 20.23
CA SER A 20 -11.10 -21.86 19.08
C SER A 20 -11.00 -21.04 17.78
N ALA A 21 -11.68 -19.89 17.70
CA ALA A 21 -11.66 -19.03 16.51
C ALA A 21 -10.54 -17.97 16.52
N CYS A 22 -10.15 -17.44 17.70
CA CYS A 22 -9.12 -16.42 17.81
C CYS A 22 -7.95 -16.80 18.73
N GLY A 23 -7.98 -17.98 19.36
CA GLY A 23 -6.91 -18.50 20.22
C GLY A 23 -6.72 -17.79 21.57
N ARG A 24 -7.56 -16.79 21.92
CA ARG A 24 -7.42 -16.01 23.15
C ARG A 24 -8.18 -16.65 24.32
N ASN A 25 -7.63 -16.49 25.52
CA ASN A 25 -8.33 -16.85 26.74
C ASN A 25 -9.43 -15.81 27.04
N ILE A 26 -10.62 -16.25 27.43
CA ILE A 26 -11.76 -15.36 27.73
C ILE A 26 -11.55 -14.47 28.95
N ASN A 27 -10.62 -14.84 29.83
CA ASN A 27 -10.29 -14.10 31.03
C ASN A 27 -9.14 -13.11 30.82
N ASP A 28 -8.49 -13.11 29.65
CA ASP A 28 -7.50 -12.10 29.33
C ASP A 28 -8.22 -10.76 29.14
N ASP A 29 -7.65 -9.70 29.73
CA ASP A 29 -8.16 -8.37 29.47
C ASP A 29 -8.08 -8.11 27.96
N PRO A 30 -9.17 -7.71 27.27
CA PRO A 30 -9.15 -7.42 25.85
C PRO A 30 -8.04 -6.43 25.45
N LEU A 31 -7.48 -5.75 26.41
CA LEU A 31 -6.52 -4.66 26.29
C LEU A 31 -5.33 -4.79 27.25
N ASP A 32 -4.86 -6.00 27.56
CA ASP A 32 -3.56 -6.12 28.21
C ASP A 32 -2.43 -5.75 27.20
N ASP A 33 -2.52 -4.53 26.68
CA ASP A 33 -1.43 -3.77 26.14
C ASP A 33 -0.63 -3.23 27.33
N ASN A 34 0.07 -4.11 28.05
CA ASN A 34 1.13 -3.74 28.99
C ASN A 34 2.35 -3.12 28.28
N ILE A 35 2.09 -2.42 27.21
CA ILE A 35 2.93 -1.36 26.69
C ILE A 35 2.14 -0.08 26.97
N ALA A 36 2.25 0.43 28.20
CA ALA A 36 2.08 1.86 28.38
C ALA A 36 2.83 2.53 27.23
N PRO A 37 2.23 3.50 26.52
CA PRO A 37 3.00 4.27 25.55
C PRO A 37 4.26 4.65 26.28
N ILE A 38 5.44 4.31 25.72
CA ILE A 38 6.70 4.84 26.21
C ILE A 38 6.60 6.32 25.89
N MET A 39 5.95 7.04 26.78
CA MET A 39 6.02 8.50 26.83
C MET A 39 7.50 8.79 26.91
N PRO A 40 8.05 9.62 26.03
CA PRO A 40 9.43 10.03 26.15
C PRO A 40 9.62 10.47 27.61
N LYS A 41 10.64 9.93 28.28
CA LYS A 41 10.91 10.16 29.71
C LYS A 41 11.05 11.65 30.09
N ASN A 42 10.94 12.56 29.12
CA ASN A 42 11.11 14.01 29.23
C ASN A 42 9.96 14.82 28.64
N LEU A 43 8.70 14.36 28.70
CA LEU A 43 7.59 15.30 28.75
C LEU A 43 7.52 15.84 30.18
N THR A 44 8.56 16.57 30.59
CA THR A 44 8.47 17.54 31.68
C THR A 44 7.49 18.60 31.23
N ASP A 45 6.63 19.00 32.18
CA ASP A 45 5.66 20.10 32.10
C ASP A 45 6.15 21.23 31.17
N PRO A 46 5.33 21.76 30.25
CA PRO A 46 5.79 22.78 29.28
C PRO A 46 6.30 24.11 29.91
N LYS A 47 6.45 24.16 31.19
CA LYS A 47 6.81 25.40 31.93
C LYS A 47 8.28 25.53 32.34
N THR A 48 9.17 24.59 32.04
CA THR A 48 10.56 24.66 32.53
C THR A 48 11.60 24.17 31.53
N VAL A 49 11.53 24.59 30.26
CA VAL A 49 12.71 24.60 29.41
C VAL A 49 12.93 26.04 28.97
N GLU A 50 13.97 26.67 29.52
CA GLU A 50 14.54 27.86 28.90
C GLU A 50 14.90 27.48 27.49
N GLN A 51 14.17 28.01 26.50
CA GLN A 51 14.34 27.74 25.10
C GLN A 51 15.60 28.46 24.61
N GLU A 52 16.75 27.76 24.61
CA GLU A 52 17.71 28.05 23.55
C GLU A 52 17.00 27.78 22.23
N ASP A 53 17.04 28.73 21.32
CA ASP A 53 16.41 28.67 19.99
C ASP A 53 16.95 27.39 19.30
N PRO A 54 16.14 26.38 19.00
CA PRO A 54 16.66 25.13 18.51
C PRO A 54 17.33 25.35 17.15
N ASP A 55 18.59 25.03 17.02
CA ASP A 55 19.29 25.04 15.73
C ASP A 55 18.70 23.96 14.81
N LEU A 56 17.76 24.37 13.94
CA LEU A 56 17.09 23.53 12.98
C LEU A 56 17.41 24.00 11.56
N PRO A 57 18.61 23.75 11.04
CA PRO A 57 19.16 24.40 9.85
C PRO A 57 18.36 24.15 8.55
N PHE A 58 17.53 23.11 8.50
CA PHE A 58 16.71 22.72 7.34
C PHE A 58 15.19 22.85 7.60
N PHE A 59 14.77 23.54 8.66
CA PHE A 59 13.35 23.71 8.98
C PHE A 59 12.86 25.12 8.65
N PRO A 60 12.06 25.31 7.56
CA PRO A 60 11.75 26.64 7.01
C PRO A 60 10.58 27.35 7.69
N TYR A 61 10.01 26.80 8.74
CA TYR A 61 8.84 27.32 9.42
C TYR A 61 9.14 27.63 10.90
N GLU A 62 8.22 28.34 11.58
CA GLU A 62 8.27 28.44 13.03
C GLU A 62 7.97 27.07 13.65
N PRO A 63 8.90 26.47 14.40
CA PRO A 63 8.74 25.10 14.86
C PRO A 63 7.82 25.00 16.07
N ARG A 64 6.90 24.03 16.05
CA ARG A 64 6.15 23.62 17.22
C ARG A 64 6.98 22.73 18.13
N PRO A 65 6.75 22.73 19.47
CA PRO A 65 7.54 21.89 20.39
C PRO A 65 7.58 20.40 20.01
N VAL A 66 6.47 19.84 19.52
CA VAL A 66 6.40 18.45 19.06
C VAL A 66 7.30 18.21 17.85
N GLN A 67 7.42 19.17 16.93
CA GLN A 67 8.28 19.06 15.73
C GLN A 67 9.76 19.05 16.11
N VAL A 68 10.15 19.90 17.05
CA VAL A 68 11.53 19.90 17.60
C VAL A 68 11.87 18.53 18.20
N SER A 69 10.96 17.96 19.00
CA SER A 69 11.17 16.64 19.60
C SER A 69 11.29 15.54 18.54
N ILE A 70 10.44 15.56 17.51
CA ILE A 70 10.49 14.57 16.41
C ILE A 70 11.84 14.67 15.67
N ILE A 71 12.25 15.89 15.31
CA ILE A 71 13.53 16.10 14.57
C ILE A 71 14.71 15.59 15.40
N ARG A 72 14.77 15.94 16.69
CA ARG A 72 15.86 15.49 17.59
C ARG A 72 15.94 13.98 17.71
N ASP A 73 14.80 13.30 17.92
CA ASP A 73 14.78 11.84 18.05
C ASP A 73 15.18 11.14 16.75
N ILE A 74 14.81 11.69 15.58
CA ILE A 74 15.22 11.15 14.29
C ILE A 74 16.71 11.34 14.06
N VAL A 75 17.24 12.54 14.32
CA VAL A 75 18.67 12.83 14.19
C VAL A 75 19.49 11.94 15.11
N GLU A 76 19.10 11.80 16.38
CA GLU A 76 19.75 10.92 17.35
C GLU A 76 19.79 9.46 16.85
N ALA A 77 18.68 8.95 16.32
CA ALA A 77 18.63 7.59 15.78
C ALA A 77 19.58 7.42 14.59
N PHE A 78 19.60 8.38 13.67
CA PHE A 78 20.48 8.34 12.50
C PHE A 78 21.97 8.48 12.88
N ASP A 79 22.30 9.34 13.84
CA ASP A 79 23.68 9.51 14.34
C ASP A 79 24.19 8.23 15.01
N ASN A 80 23.29 7.42 15.56
CA ASN A 80 23.60 6.10 16.11
C ASN A 80 23.52 4.94 15.07
N GLY A 81 23.27 5.24 13.80
CA GLY A 81 23.10 4.24 12.74
C GLY A 81 21.93 3.28 12.98
N LYS A 82 20.84 3.76 13.62
CA LYS A 82 19.69 2.95 14.01
C LYS A 82 18.44 3.30 13.20
N HIS A 83 17.56 2.32 13.10
CA HIS A 83 16.21 2.54 12.62
C HIS A 83 15.37 3.24 13.67
N ILE A 84 14.45 4.07 13.23
CA ILE A 84 13.44 4.70 14.08
C ILE A 84 12.06 4.49 13.49
N VAL A 85 11.12 3.99 14.30
CA VAL A 85 9.72 3.75 13.95
C VAL A 85 8.86 4.78 14.67
N VAL A 86 8.18 5.62 13.88
CA VAL A 86 7.45 6.80 14.38
C VAL A 86 5.99 6.73 13.99
N GLU A 87 5.10 6.71 14.98
CA GLU A 87 3.72 7.14 14.74
C GLU A 87 3.59 8.62 15.07
N SER A 88 3.16 9.39 14.09
CA SER A 88 3.03 10.84 14.20
C SER A 88 1.65 11.28 13.76
N GLY A 89 0.84 11.78 14.70
CA GLY A 89 -0.55 12.16 14.46
C GLY A 89 -0.70 13.24 13.37
N THR A 90 -1.93 13.43 12.91
CA THR A 90 -2.24 14.47 11.92
C THR A 90 -1.82 15.85 12.43
N GLY A 91 -1.24 16.67 11.56
CA GLY A 91 -0.85 18.05 11.88
C GLY A 91 0.56 18.22 12.45
N THR A 92 1.31 17.14 12.66
CA THR A 92 2.71 17.22 13.11
C THR A 92 3.68 17.68 12.01
N GLY A 93 3.24 17.75 10.75
CA GLY A 93 4.11 18.12 9.62
C GLY A 93 5.09 17.03 9.23
N LYS A 94 4.64 15.77 9.16
CA LYS A 94 5.45 14.58 8.87
C LYS A 94 6.52 14.80 7.80
N THR A 95 6.13 15.30 6.64
CA THR A 95 7.03 15.47 5.49
C THR A 95 8.17 16.43 5.79
N ILE A 96 7.87 17.60 6.37
CA ILE A 96 8.91 18.61 6.64
C ILE A 96 9.81 18.21 7.81
N VAL A 97 9.28 17.61 8.88
CA VAL A 97 10.12 17.20 10.02
C VAL A 97 11.07 16.06 9.64
N SER A 98 10.59 15.11 8.82
CA SER A 98 11.43 14.00 8.34
C SER A 98 12.52 14.47 7.39
N LEU A 99 12.20 15.37 6.46
CA LEU A 99 13.18 15.98 5.55
C LEU A 99 14.23 16.79 6.31
N ALA A 100 13.80 17.67 7.23
CA ALA A 100 14.72 18.51 7.99
C ALA A 100 15.71 17.66 8.82
N ALA A 101 15.21 16.62 9.49
CA ALA A 101 16.05 15.72 10.28
C ALA A 101 17.02 14.91 9.40
N ALA A 102 16.54 14.37 8.29
CA ALA A 102 17.36 13.58 7.37
C ALA A 102 18.42 14.42 6.69
N LEU A 103 18.10 15.64 6.25
CA LEU A 103 19.04 16.57 5.64
C LEU A 103 20.07 17.08 6.63
N ASP A 104 19.71 17.32 7.89
CA ASP A 104 20.67 17.69 8.94
C ASP A 104 21.71 16.59 9.12
N HIS A 105 21.28 15.34 9.31
CA HIS A 105 22.21 14.22 9.43
C HIS A 105 23.01 14.00 8.14
N ALA A 106 22.37 14.00 6.98
CA ALA A 106 23.00 13.72 5.69
C ALA A 106 24.07 14.76 5.34
N SER A 107 23.81 16.05 5.58
CA SER A 107 24.76 17.12 5.30
C SER A 107 26.03 17.03 6.17
N ARG A 108 25.89 16.64 7.43
CA ARG A 108 27.04 16.44 8.34
C ARG A 108 27.87 15.19 8.03
N ASN A 109 27.27 14.19 7.41
CA ASN A 109 27.87 12.87 7.18
C ASN A 109 28.10 12.57 5.68
N HIS A 110 27.92 13.53 4.79
CA HIS A 110 28.07 13.38 3.33
C HIS A 110 27.25 12.24 2.76
N LYS A 111 26.00 12.09 3.23
CA LYS A 111 25.06 11.08 2.80
C LYS A 111 23.99 11.66 1.88
N LYS A 112 23.29 10.78 1.18
CA LYS A 112 22.10 11.11 0.38
C LYS A 112 20.83 10.72 1.11
N VAL A 113 19.74 11.48 0.89
CA VAL A 113 18.44 11.16 1.43
C VAL A 113 17.62 10.44 0.35
N VAL A 114 17.17 9.23 0.64
CA VAL A 114 16.20 8.51 -0.18
C VAL A 114 14.84 8.56 0.52
N TYR A 115 13.86 9.19 -0.13
CA TYR A 115 12.51 9.34 0.39
C TYR A 115 11.55 8.41 -0.36
N LEU A 116 11.05 7.38 0.31
CA LEU A 116 10.15 6.41 -0.29
C LEU A 116 8.69 6.79 -0.07
N THR A 117 7.91 6.80 -1.15
CA THR A 117 6.49 7.14 -1.15
C THR A 117 5.65 6.04 -1.81
N ARG A 118 4.36 5.99 -1.49
CA ARG A 118 3.40 5.10 -2.16
C ARG A 118 2.78 5.76 -3.40
N THR A 119 2.56 7.08 -3.36
CA THR A 119 1.84 7.82 -4.40
C THR A 119 2.62 9.02 -4.89
N ILE A 120 2.30 9.46 -6.12
CA ILE A 120 2.92 10.64 -6.72
C ILE A 120 2.53 11.92 -5.99
N SER A 121 1.29 12.00 -5.50
CA SER A 121 0.87 13.16 -4.70
C SER A 121 1.74 13.34 -3.46
N GLN A 122 2.18 12.25 -2.82
CA GLN A 122 3.15 12.30 -1.73
C GLN A 122 4.52 12.78 -2.22
N SER A 123 5.00 12.26 -3.35
CA SER A 123 6.26 12.72 -3.95
C SER A 123 6.24 14.22 -4.27
N ASP A 124 5.15 14.71 -4.84
CA ASP A 124 4.97 16.13 -5.14
C ASP A 124 4.94 17.00 -3.88
N GLN A 125 4.39 16.49 -2.77
CA GLN A 125 4.45 17.18 -1.49
C GLN A 125 5.88 17.28 -0.96
N VAL A 126 6.68 16.22 -1.08
CA VAL A 126 8.12 16.25 -0.73
C VAL A 126 8.84 17.33 -1.53
N MET A 127 8.61 17.43 -2.84
CA MET A 127 9.23 18.46 -3.68
C MET A 127 8.82 19.89 -3.29
N LYS A 128 7.56 20.07 -2.85
CA LYS A 128 7.11 21.38 -2.33
C LYS A 128 7.83 21.77 -1.04
N GLU A 129 8.03 20.81 -0.12
CA GLU A 129 8.78 21.08 1.12
C GLU A 129 10.26 21.34 0.83
N LEU A 130 10.87 20.61 -0.11
CA LEU A 130 12.25 20.89 -0.55
C LEU A 130 12.39 22.29 -1.14
N ARG A 131 11.40 22.74 -1.91
CA ARG A 131 11.35 24.13 -2.45
C ARG A 131 11.27 25.18 -1.31
N ALA A 132 10.66 24.83 -0.17
CA ALA A 132 10.65 25.71 0.99
C ALA A 132 12.01 25.69 1.72
N ILE A 133 12.59 24.50 1.92
CA ILE A 133 13.92 24.33 2.55
C ILE A 133 15.02 25.03 1.76
N SER A 134 14.98 24.95 0.42
CA SER A 134 16.01 25.55 -0.46
C SER A 134 16.13 27.05 -0.33
N LYS A 135 15.13 27.73 0.24
CA LYS A 135 15.21 29.18 0.55
C LYS A 135 16.07 29.48 1.76
N LEU A 136 16.31 28.48 2.64
CA LEU A 136 17.19 28.61 3.81
C LEU A 136 18.60 28.10 3.55
N ARG A 137 18.70 26.93 2.95
CA ARG A 137 19.95 26.22 2.69
C ARG A 137 19.95 25.63 1.28
N PRO A 138 21.07 25.70 0.55
CA PRO A 138 21.17 25.04 -0.75
C PRO A 138 20.93 23.54 -0.60
N VAL A 139 19.87 23.04 -1.18
CA VAL A 139 19.51 21.61 -1.24
C VAL A 139 18.79 21.36 -2.55
N CYS A 140 19.01 20.22 -3.16
CA CYS A 140 18.35 19.85 -4.40
C CYS A 140 17.79 18.42 -4.34
N GLY A 141 16.73 18.18 -5.10
CA GLY A 141 16.12 16.86 -5.13
C GLY A 141 15.37 16.57 -6.41
N ILE A 142 15.07 15.31 -6.61
CA ILE A 142 14.35 14.81 -7.79
C ILE A 142 13.42 13.68 -7.44
N THR A 143 12.30 13.60 -8.16
CA THR A 143 11.36 12.46 -8.07
C THR A 143 11.62 11.48 -9.21
N ILE A 144 11.76 10.20 -8.88
CA ILE A 144 11.89 9.09 -9.83
C ILE A 144 10.52 8.56 -10.20
N THR A 145 10.29 8.38 -11.48
CA THR A 145 9.02 7.85 -12.03
C THR A 145 9.30 6.76 -13.06
N GLY A 146 8.38 5.82 -13.18
CA GLY A 146 8.49 4.73 -14.16
C GLY A 146 8.42 5.22 -15.61
N ARG A 147 9.06 4.45 -16.51
CA ARG A 147 9.15 4.74 -17.95
C ARG A 147 7.78 4.90 -18.62
N GLY A 148 6.84 3.98 -18.36
CA GLY A 148 5.50 4.01 -18.97
C GLY A 148 4.76 5.32 -18.68
N ARG A 149 4.98 5.93 -17.53
CA ARG A 149 4.34 7.20 -17.15
C ARG A 149 5.03 8.42 -17.75
N SER A 150 6.37 8.46 -17.73
CA SER A 150 7.14 9.66 -18.08
C SER A 150 7.49 9.76 -19.56
N CYS A 151 7.45 8.65 -20.34
CA CYS A 151 7.96 8.65 -21.70
C CYS A 151 6.98 9.32 -22.70
N PRO A 152 7.33 10.48 -23.30
CA PRO A 152 6.45 11.11 -24.29
C PRO A 152 6.27 10.28 -25.55
N TYR A 153 7.28 9.50 -25.95
CA TYR A 153 7.22 8.63 -27.13
C TYR A 153 6.26 7.48 -26.92
N LEU A 154 6.38 6.74 -25.82
CA LEU A 154 5.51 5.59 -25.55
C LEU A 154 4.04 5.98 -25.45
N ARG A 155 3.74 7.15 -24.89
CA ARG A 155 2.37 7.70 -24.85
C ARG A 155 1.73 7.93 -26.22
N THR A 156 2.51 7.98 -27.30
CA THR A 156 1.98 8.07 -28.67
C THR A 156 1.60 6.72 -29.27
N LEU A 157 2.00 5.61 -28.64
CA LEU A 157 1.70 4.27 -29.11
C LEU A 157 0.28 3.85 -28.69
N SER A 158 -0.45 3.22 -29.61
CA SER A 158 -1.77 2.67 -29.30
C SER A 158 -1.65 1.55 -28.28
N GLY A 159 -2.48 1.59 -27.23
CA GLY A 159 -2.51 0.55 -26.19
C GLY A 159 -1.32 0.53 -25.24
N TYR A 160 -0.49 1.61 -25.20
CA TYR A 160 0.70 1.64 -24.33
C TYR A 160 0.36 1.49 -22.83
N GLU A 161 -0.84 1.91 -22.42
CA GLU A 161 -1.30 1.81 -21.01
C GLU A 161 -1.41 0.37 -20.54
N ASP A 162 -1.69 -0.56 -21.46
CA ASP A 162 -1.85 -1.99 -21.20
C ASP A 162 -0.57 -2.81 -21.50
N MET A 163 0.49 -2.15 -22.01
CA MET A 163 1.75 -2.82 -22.32
C MET A 163 2.51 -3.20 -21.06
N HIS A 164 3.03 -4.41 -21.05
CA HIS A 164 3.89 -4.87 -19.95
C HIS A 164 5.16 -4.01 -19.81
N PRO A 165 5.64 -3.70 -18.58
CA PRO A 165 6.84 -2.88 -18.36
C PRO A 165 8.08 -3.32 -19.13
N SER A 166 8.28 -4.63 -19.35
CA SER A 166 9.41 -5.17 -20.11
C SER A 166 9.31 -4.81 -21.59
N VAL A 167 8.11 -4.82 -22.18
CA VAL A 167 7.89 -4.36 -23.58
C VAL A 167 8.27 -2.90 -23.72
N LEU A 168 7.80 -2.07 -22.79
CA LEU A 168 8.16 -0.64 -22.76
C LEU A 168 9.67 -0.45 -22.60
N ALA A 169 10.34 -1.35 -21.88
CA ALA A 169 11.78 -1.35 -21.74
C ALA A 169 12.48 -1.69 -23.08
N SER A 170 12.08 -2.78 -23.72
CA SER A 170 12.66 -3.21 -25.01
C SER A 170 12.47 -2.16 -26.11
N LEU A 171 11.27 -1.58 -26.24
CA LEU A 171 11.01 -0.50 -27.20
C LEU A 171 11.89 0.74 -26.94
N CYS A 172 12.13 1.06 -25.68
CA CYS A 172 13.02 2.14 -25.31
C CYS A 172 14.47 1.85 -25.68
N GLU A 173 14.98 0.63 -25.38
CA GLU A 173 16.35 0.23 -25.69
C GLU A 173 16.58 0.17 -27.21
N GLU A 174 15.63 -0.35 -27.98
CA GLU A 174 15.67 -0.33 -29.44
C GLU A 174 15.75 1.11 -29.98
N GLY A 175 14.90 2.00 -29.44
CA GLY A 175 14.91 3.41 -29.81
C GLY A 175 16.24 4.10 -29.50
N LYS A 176 16.88 3.77 -28.38
CA LYS A 176 18.22 4.26 -28.02
C LYS A 176 19.31 3.71 -28.94
N LYS A 177 19.26 2.40 -29.23
CA LYS A 177 20.21 1.73 -30.12
C LYS A 177 20.18 2.38 -31.50
N LYS A 178 18.99 2.51 -32.11
CA LYS A 178 18.82 3.19 -33.42
C LYS A 178 19.38 4.63 -33.41
N TYR A 179 19.18 5.35 -32.29
CA TYR A 179 19.75 6.69 -32.16
C TYR A 179 21.29 6.67 -32.14
N ASN A 180 21.89 5.79 -31.34
CA ASN A 180 23.34 5.65 -31.22
C ASN A 180 23.99 5.20 -32.55
N ASP A 181 23.29 4.36 -33.32
CA ASP A 181 23.74 3.85 -34.63
C ASP A 181 23.52 4.87 -35.78
N GLY A 182 23.00 6.08 -35.50
CA GLY A 182 22.72 7.10 -36.49
C GLY A 182 21.54 6.78 -37.42
N GLN A 183 20.69 5.82 -37.04
CA GLN A 183 19.52 5.34 -37.80
C GLN A 183 18.21 6.06 -37.43
N GLY A 184 18.29 7.23 -36.77
CA GLY A 184 17.15 7.96 -36.25
C GLY A 184 16.86 7.59 -34.79
N GLY A 185 15.85 6.76 -34.52
CA GLY A 185 15.53 6.30 -33.18
C GLY A 185 14.81 7.32 -32.29
N CYS A 186 14.99 7.22 -30.97
CA CYS A 186 14.25 8.05 -30.03
C CYS A 186 14.80 9.49 -29.97
N ARG A 187 14.06 10.43 -30.55
CA ARG A 187 14.43 11.86 -30.55
C ARG A 187 14.56 12.46 -29.13
N TYR A 188 13.75 12.00 -28.18
CA TYR A 188 13.79 12.49 -26.82
C TYR A 188 15.05 12.03 -26.08
N TYR A 189 15.54 10.82 -26.34
CA TYR A 189 16.80 10.33 -25.80
C TYR A 189 17.98 11.18 -26.35
N GLY A 190 18.00 11.43 -27.65
CA GLY A 190 18.99 12.29 -28.26
C GLY A 190 18.98 13.72 -27.70
N GLY A 191 17.80 14.28 -27.47
CA GLY A 191 17.66 15.59 -26.82
C GLY A 191 18.22 15.65 -25.42
N SER A 192 18.14 14.52 -24.65
CA SER A 192 18.67 14.42 -23.28
C SER A 192 20.20 14.58 -23.24
N MET A 193 20.90 13.91 -24.14
CA MET A 193 22.38 13.96 -24.19
C MET A 193 22.92 15.37 -24.39
N GLY A 194 22.27 16.18 -25.25
CA GLY A 194 22.71 17.55 -25.55
C GLY A 194 22.33 18.61 -24.51
N ARG A 195 21.34 18.30 -23.63
CA ARG A 195 20.75 19.31 -22.73
C ARG A 195 20.73 18.88 -21.26
N LEU A 196 21.56 17.93 -20.89
CA LEU A 196 21.59 17.36 -19.53
C LEU A 196 21.90 18.45 -18.49
N LYS A 197 22.92 19.25 -18.72
CA LYS A 197 23.35 20.35 -17.82
C LYS A 197 22.27 21.42 -17.64
N ASP A 198 21.56 21.78 -18.71
CA ASP A 198 20.49 22.77 -18.61
C ASP A 198 19.29 22.21 -17.80
N THR A 199 19.00 20.91 -17.95
CA THR A 199 17.94 20.26 -17.20
C THR A 199 18.32 20.09 -15.74
N GLU A 200 19.55 19.71 -15.44
CA GLU A 200 20.08 19.65 -14.08
C GLU A 200 20.01 21.03 -13.39
N ALA A 201 20.45 22.10 -14.08
CA ALA A 201 20.36 23.45 -13.57
C ALA A 201 18.91 23.88 -13.30
N TYR A 202 17.98 23.51 -14.17
CA TYR A 202 16.55 23.73 -13.96
C TYR A 202 16.03 22.99 -12.71
N VAL A 203 16.37 21.70 -12.55
CA VAL A 203 15.93 20.89 -11.40
C VAL A 203 16.47 21.48 -10.09
N LYS A 204 17.75 21.83 -10.05
CA LYS A 204 18.41 22.44 -8.87
C LYS A 204 17.82 23.80 -8.51
N ALA A 205 17.41 24.60 -9.48
CA ALA A 205 16.86 25.94 -9.24
C ALA A 205 15.37 25.93 -8.89
N SER A 206 14.57 25.02 -9.46
CA SER A 206 13.10 25.09 -9.37
C SER A 206 12.47 24.00 -8.49
N HIS A 207 13.18 22.91 -8.19
CA HIS A 207 12.66 21.76 -7.42
C HIS A 207 11.30 21.29 -7.98
N PRO A 208 11.25 20.91 -9.27
CA PRO A 208 9.98 20.68 -9.96
C PRO A 208 9.27 19.43 -9.39
N THR A 209 7.95 19.48 -9.36
CA THR A 209 7.13 18.29 -9.20
C THR A 209 7.34 17.36 -10.39
N SER A 210 6.85 16.11 -10.28
CA SER A 210 6.99 15.14 -11.36
C SER A 210 6.40 15.64 -12.68
N GLU A 211 5.20 16.24 -12.62
CA GLU A 211 4.51 16.78 -13.81
C GLU A 211 5.22 18.02 -14.39
N GLU A 212 5.70 18.92 -13.53
CA GLU A 212 6.45 20.11 -13.96
C GLU A 212 7.73 19.71 -14.72
N LEU A 213 8.46 18.69 -14.24
CA LEU A 213 9.65 18.19 -14.91
C LEU A 213 9.33 17.47 -16.23
N ASP A 214 8.28 16.64 -16.25
CA ASP A 214 7.83 15.96 -17.47
C ASP A 214 7.49 16.98 -18.55
N ARG A 215 6.71 18.01 -18.23
CA ARG A 215 6.33 19.08 -19.14
C ARG A 215 7.54 19.87 -19.64
N PHE A 216 8.45 20.25 -18.72
CA PHE A 216 9.70 20.94 -19.10
C PHE A 216 10.52 20.14 -20.11
N CYS A 217 10.65 18.84 -19.89
CA CYS A 217 11.40 17.94 -20.77
C CYS A 217 10.70 17.74 -22.12
N GLU A 218 9.37 17.53 -22.10
CA GLU A 218 8.57 17.31 -23.29
C GLU A 218 8.61 18.50 -24.25
N ASP A 219 8.43 19.72 -23.74
CA ASP A 219 8.50 20.98 -24.51
C ASP A 219 9.85 21.17 -25.20
N ARG A 220 10.91 20.56 -24.66
CA ARG A 220 12.29 20.70 -25.18
C ARG A 220 12.79 19.47 -25.94
N GLY A 221 11.92 18.47 -26.13
CA GLY A 221 12.29 17.21 -26.79
C GLY A 221 13.34 16.40 -26.01
N ILE A 222 13.29 16.41 -24.68
CA ILE A 222 14.17 15.72 -23.74
C ILE A 222 13.40 14.51 -23.17
N CYS A 223 14.09 13.39 -22.92
CA CYS A 223 13.49 12.23 -22.24
C CYS A 223 13.46 12.43 -20.72
N PRO A 224 12.28 12.63 -20.10
CA PRO A 224 12.19 12.84 -18.65
C PRO A 224 12.69 11.64 -17.84
N TYR A 225 12.49 10.42 -18.33
CA TYR A 225 12.91 9.19 -17.67
C TYR A 225 14.45 9.06 -17.60
N GLU A 226 15.13 9.23 -18.73
CA GLU A 226 16.59 9.11 -18.78
C GLU A 226 17.28 10.25 -18.02
N VAL A 227 16.78 11.48 -18.15
CA VAL A 227 17.33 12.60 -17.39
C VAL A 227 17.28 12.37 -15.89
N ARG A 228 16.15 11.88 -15.35
CA ARG A 228 16.04 11.55 -13.93
C ARG A 228 17.13 10.58 -13.49
N LYS A 229 17.36 9.54 -14.28
CA LYS A 229 18.41 8.55 -14.00
C LYS A 229 19.83 9.14 -14.02
N MET A 230 20.09 10.03 -14.98
CA MET A 230 21.42 10.59 -15.18
C MET A 230 21.82 11.61 -14.10
N ILE A 231 20.84 12.40 -13.59
CA ILE A 231 21.14 13.49 -12.65
C ILE A 231 20.87 13.14 -11.18
N MET A 232 20.22 11.98 -10.89
CA MET A 232 19.88 11.64 -9.50
C MET A 232 21.10 11.51 -8.58
N LYS A 233 22.25 11.13 -9.12
CA LYS A 233 23.51 11.06 -8.37
C LYS A 233 24.00 12.41 -7.84
N ASP A 234 23.60 13.51 -8.48
CA ASP A 234 23.99 14.87 -8.14
C ASP A 234 22.94 15.59 -7.27
N MET A 235 21.96 14.83 -6.75
CA MET A 235 20.89 15.32 -5.89
C MET A 235 21.12 14.93 -4.44
N ASP A 236 20.73 15.82 -3.51
CA ASP A 236 20.76 15.58 -2.08
C ASP A 236 19.59 14.67 -1.65
N VAL A 237 18.44 14.83 -2.30
CA VAL A 237 17.22 14.05 -2.01
C VAL A 237 16.70 13.37 -3.28
N VAL A 238 16.49 12.06 -3.20
CA VAL A 238 15.86 11.29 -4.28
C VAL A 238 14.57 10.69 -3.77
N VAL A 239 13.45 11.10 -4.37
CA VAL A 239 12.11 10.60 -4.02
C VAL A 239 11.74 9.46 -4.97
N ALA A 240 11.40 8.30 -4.44
CA ALA A 240 11.11 7.10 -5.24
C ALA A 240 9.93 6.27 -4.67
N PRO A 241 9.22 5.51 -5.51
CA PRO A 241 8.26 4.50 -5.05
C PRO A 241 8.94 3.35 -4.27
N TYR A 242 8.19 2.69 -3.37
CA TYR A 242 8.68 1.54 -2.57
C TYR A 242 9.32 0.43 -3.41
N VAL A 243 8.79 0.17 -4.61
CA VAL A 243 9.27 -0.90 -5.50
C VAL A 243 10.77 -0.79 -5.81
N HIS A 244 11.35 0.42 -5.75
CA HIS A 244 12.79 0.62 -5.96
C HIS A 244 13.66 -0.03 -4.87
N PHE A 245 13.07 -0.45 -3.76
CA PHE A 245 13.78 -1.13 -2.68
C PHE A 245 13.17 -2.49 -2.32
N LEU A 246 12.04 -2.85 -2.93
CA LEU A 246 11.38 -4.13 -2.75
C LEU A 246 11.69 -5.13 -3.89
N SER A 247 12.06 -4.65 -5.08
CA SER A 247 12.47 -5.49 -6.21
C SER A 247 13.98 -5.43 -6.37
N ASP A 248 14.65 -6.58 -6.39
CA ASP A 248 16.11 -6.68 -6.48
C ASP A 248 16.65 -6.04 -7.75
N ASP A 249 16.07 -6.38 -8.91
CA ASP A 249 16.50 -5.86 -10.21
C ASP A 249 16.33 -4.32 -10.34
N ILE A 250 15.20 -3.80 -9.83
CA ILE A 250 14.92 -2.36 -9.85
C ILE A 250 15.86 -1.62 -8.90
N ARG A 251 16.11 -2.21 -7.71
CA ARG A 251 17.01 -1.66 -6.69
C ARG A 251 18.43 -1.55 -7.20
N ASP A 252 18.95 -2.62 -7.80
CA ASP A 252 20.32 -2.65 -8.31
C ASP A 252 20.53 -1.59 -9.40
N GLY A 253 19.57 -1.44 -10.30
CA GLY A 253 19.56 -0.37 -11.30
C GLY A 253 19.43 1.03 -10.69
N PHE A 254 18.65 1.19 -9.62
CA PHE A 254 18.49 2.45 -8.89
C PHE A 254 19.79 2.84 -8.19
N LEU A 255 20.37 1.93 -7.42
CA LEU A 255 21.62 2.16 -6.70
C LEU A 255 22.79 2.43 -7.66
N GLY A 256 22.85 1.70 -8.79
CA GLY A 256 23.83 1.96 -9.84
C GLY A 256 23.74 3.38 -10.42
N ASN A 257 22.51 3.89 -10.67
CA ASN A 257 22.33 5.28 -11.13
C ASN A 257 22.59 6.32 -10.02
N LEU A 258 22.38 5.95 -8.76
CA LEU A 258 22.68 6.80 -7.60
C LEU A 258 24.18 6.84 -7.28
N GLU A 259 24.96 5.91 -7.84
CA GLU A 259 26.38 5.65 -7.54
C GLU A 259 26.57 5.34 -6.03
N SER A 260 25.72 4.48 -5.46
CA SER A 260 25.67 4.13 -4.05
C SER A 260 25.58 2.62 -3.86
N ASP A 261 26.15 2.12 -2.75
CA ASP A 261 25.96 0.74 -2.29
C ASP A 261 24.92 0.60 -1.14
N GLY A 262 24.31 1.72 -0.75
CA GLY A 262 23.35 1.80 0.35
C GLY A 262 23.93 2.24 1.69
N THR A 263 25.24 2.24 1.87
CA THR A 263 25.89 2.65 3.15
C THR A 263 25.95 4.16 3.34
N ASP A 264 25.93 4.90 2.24
CA ASP A 264 25.94 6.36 2.17
C ASP A 264 24.54 6.97 2.03
N ILE A 265 23.49 6.19 2.35
CA ILE A 265 22.11 6.61 2.29
C ILE A 265 21.53 6.76 3.70
N VAL A 266 20.66 7.73 3.92
CA VAL A 266 19.62 7.71 4.95
C VAL A 266 18.27 7.61 4.28
N MET A 267 17.38 6.78 4.82
CA MET A 267 16.12 6.49 4.18
C MET A 267 14.93 6.96 5.01
N ILE A 268 13.93 7.50 4.32
CA ILE A 268 12.62 7.84 4.89
C ILE A 268 11.58 6.96 4.19
N ILE A 269 10.78 6.22 4.95
CA ILE A 269 9.63 5.47 4.47
C ILE A 269 8.38 6.17 4.96
N ASP A 270 7.73 6.90 4.07
CA ASP A 270 6.47 7.60 4.38
C ASP A 270 5.29 6.64 4.27
N GLU A 271 4.28 6.84 5.11
CA GLU A 271 3.15 5.92 5.26
C GLU A 271 3.60 4.45 5.41
N ALA A 272 4.59 4.25 6.27
CA ALA A 272 5.30 2.97 6.47
C ALA A 272 4.38 1.78 6.77
N HIS A 273 3.16 2.02 7.27
CA HIS A 273 2.16 0.97 7.47
C HIS A 273 1.80 0.20 6.20
N ASN A 274 2.04 0.78 5.00
CA ASN A 274 1.82 0.12 3.71
C ASN A 274 3.02 -0.73 3.24
N MET A 275 4.18 -0.58 3.86
CA MET A 275 5.42 -1.23 3.39
C MET A 275 5.33 -2.76 3.47
N ILE A 276 4.69 -3.28 4.51
CA ILE A 276 4.51 -4.73 4.71
C ILE A 276 3.64 -5.32 3.59
N ASP A 277 2.52 -4.68 3.30
CA ASP A 277 1.60 -5.17 2.27
C ASP A 277 2.22 -5.00 0.88
N ALA A 278 2.91 -3.89 0.60
CA ALA A 278 3.63 -3.68 -0.65
C ALA A 278 4.74 -4.74 -0.87
N ALA A 279 5.46 -5.12 0.19
CA ALA A 279 6.47 -6.17 0.11
C ALA A 279 5.85 -7.55 -0.18
N ARG A 280 4.68 -7.84 0.42
CA ARG A 280 3.96 -9.09 0.13
C ARG A 280 3.41 -9.13 -1.28
N GLU A 281 2.79 -8.04 -1.74
CA GLU A 281 2.29 -7.89 -3.10
C GLU A 281 3.40 -8.07 -4.15
N GLN A 282 4.60 -7.55 -3.88
CA GLN A 282 5.75 -7.66 -4.79
C GLN A 282 6.19 -9.11 -5.04
N GLU A 283 6.06 -9.98 -4.05
CA GLU A 283 6.46 -11.38 -4.10
C GLU A 283 5.31 -12.34 -4.42
N SER A 284 4.08 -11.83 -4.45
CA SER A 284 2.90 -12.64 -4.76
C SER A 284 2.61 -12.60 -6.25
N PHE A 285 2.24 -13.73 -6.83
CA PHE A 285 1.95 -13.81 -8.26
C PHE A 285 0.88 -14.85 -8.58
N THR A 286 0.37 -14.78 -9.81
CA THR A 286 -0.70 -15.65 -10.32
C THR A 286 -0.33 -16.19 -11.69
N ILE A 287 -0.58 -17.48 -11.93
CA ILE A 287 -0.50 -18.12 -13.23
C ILE A 287 -1.93 -18.41 -13.69
N PRO A 288 -2.56 -17.55 -14.51
CA PRO A 288 -3.91 -17.77 -14.99
C PRO A 288 -3.94 -18.82 -16.10
N MET A 289 -5.06 -19.52 -16.25
CA MET A 289 -5.24 -20.52 -17.32
C MET A 289 -5.09 -19.90 -18.71
N THR A 290 -5.54 -18.68 -18.89
CA THR A 290 -5.41 -17.92 -20.15
C THR A 290 -3.95 -17.78 -20.60
N LEU A 291 -2.99 -17.60 -19.67
CA LEU A 291 -1.56 -17.56 -20.00
C LEU A 291 -1.05 -18.91 -20.48
N VAL A 292 -1.48 -20.01 -19.87
CA VAL A 292 -1.10 -21.37 -20.31
C VAL A 292 -1.69 -21.67 -21.67
N GLU A 293 -2.91 -21.25 -21.93
CA GLU A 293 -3.57 -21.41 -23.24
C GLU A 293 -2.90 -20.54 -24.31
N GLY A 294 -2.52 -19.30 -23.98
CA GLY A 294 -1.75 -18.42 -24.86
C GLY A 294 -0.38 -19.02 -25.23
N ALA A 295 0.33 -19.58 -24.25
CA ALA A 295 1.60 -20.30 -24.49
C ALA A 295 1.41 -21.53 -25.37
N LEU A 296 0.32 -22.29 -25.20
CA LEU A 296 -0.04 -23.39 -26.08
C LEU A 296 -0.32 -22.90 -27.51
N ASP A 297 -1.07 -21.84 -27.69
CA ASP A 297 -1.35 -21.28 -29.01
C ASP A 297 -0.06 -20.78 -29.71
N GLU A 298 0.82 -20.09 -28.97
CA GLU A 298 2.14 -19.71 -29.49
C GLU A 298 2.95 -20.91 -29.94
N SER A 299 2.95 -22.03 -29.19
CA SER A 299 3.67 -23.25 -29.53
C SER A 299 3.19 -23.86 -30.86
N THR A 300 1.92 -23.68 -31.22
CA THR A 300 1.37 -24.21 -32.49
C THR A 300 1.96 -23.52 -33.72
N THR A 301 2.40 -22.28 -33.56
CA THR A 301 3.02 -21.49 -34.65
C THR A 301 4.51 -21.77 -34.83
N MET A 302 5.13 -22.52 -33.91
CA MET A 302 6.54 -22.92 -33.98
C MET A 302 6.74 -24.09 -34.93
N ARG A 303 7.91 -24.14 -35.61
CA ARG A 303 8.28 -25.27 -36.45
C ARG A 303 8.63 -26.47 -35.57
N GLY A 304 7.84 -27.55 -35.68
CA GLY A 304 8.04 -28.75 -34.87
C GLY A 304 7.57 -28.58 -33.43
N ASP A 305 8.08 -29.43 -32.56
CA ASP A 305 7.82 -29.40 -31.11
C ASP A 305 9.18 -29.42 -30.41
N PRO A 306 9.71 -28.25 -29.99
CA PRO A 306 11.06 -28.15 -29.46
C PRO A 306 11.20 -28.95 -28.15
N PRO A 307 12.35 -29.61 -27.92
CA PRO A 307 12.62 -30.29 -26.67
C PRO A 307 12.89 -29.27 -25.56
N LEU A 308 12.31 -29.49 -24.39
CA LEU A 308 12.63 -28.77 -23.15
C LEU A 308 13.74 -29.50 -22.38
N PHE A 309 13.67 -30.85 -22.36
CA PHE A 309 14.70 -31.69 -21.76
C PHE A 309 14.55 -33.11 -22.32
N GLU A 310 15.59 -33.69 -22.92
CA GLU A 310 15.58 -35.05 -23.52
C GLU A 310 14.30 -35.36 -24.31
N ASN A 311 13.46 -36.26 -23.78
CA ASN A 311 12.21 -36.68 -24.41
C ASN A 311 11.00 -35.80 -24.05
N VAL A 312 11.18 -34.79 -23.21
CA VAL A 312 10.13 -33.86 -22.83
C VAL A 312 10.10 -32.68 -23.81
N THR A 313 9.06 -32.63 -24.63
CA THR A 313 8.86 -31.55 -25.60
C THR A 313 7.84 -30.54 -25.14
N LEU A 314 7.80 -29.35 -25.75
CA LEU A 314 7.06 -28.18 -25.33
C LEU A 314 5.55 -28.43 -25.18
N ARG A 315 4.89 -28.97 -26.25
CA ARG A 315 3.43 -29.10 -26.24
C ARG A 315 2.91 -30.11 -25.21
N PRO A 316 3.51 -31.34 -25.09
CA PRO A 316 3.15 -32.25 -23.99
C PRO A 316 3.32 -31.64 -22.60
N PHE A 317 4.40 -30.86 -22.37
CA PHE A 317 4.65 -30.19 -21.10
C PHE A 317 3.55 -29.17 -20.79
N LEU A 318 3.22 -28.27 -21.72
CA LEU A 318 2.17 -27.26 -21.55
C LEU A 318 0.78 -27.88 -21.38
N ASN A 319 0.50 -29.00 -22.12
CA ASN A 319 -0.75 -29.74 -21.94
C ASN A 319 -0.85 -30.40 -20.57
N GLU A 320 0.24 -30.93 -20.02
CA GLU A 320 0.24 -31.50 -18.68
C GLU A 320 0.04 -30.41 -17.64
N LEU A 321 0.65 -29.24 -17.80
CA LEU A 321 0.41 -28.08 -16.93
C LEU A 321 -1.08 -27.67 -16.95
N LYS A 322 -1.66 -27.52 -18.14
CA LYS A 322 -3.10 -27.23 -18.32
C LYS A 322 -3.99 -28.26 -17.62
N ASN A 323 -3.69 -29.56 -17.83
CA ASN A 323 -4.43 -30.64 -17.21
C ASN A 323 -4.26 -30.68 -15.69
N SER A 324 -3.08 -30.35 -15.19
CA SER A 324 -2.81 -30.25 -13.74
C SER A 324 -3.65 -29.17 -13.08
N ILE A 325 -3.70 -27.97 -13.65
CA ILE A 325 -4.50 -26.88 -13.13
C ILE A 325 -5.99 -27.25 -13.08
N ARG A 326 -6.53 -27.83 -14.16
CA ARG A 326 -7.92 -28.31 -14.20
C ARG A 326 -8.21 -29.42 -13.19
N SER A 327 -7.28 -30.36 -13.02
CA SER A 327 -7.44 -31.42 -12.04
C SER A 327 -7.42 -30.87 -10.63
N PHE A 328 -6.52 -29.93 -10.31
CA PHE A 328 -6.51 -29.27 -9.00
C PHE A 328 -7.83 -28.57 -8.70
N ALA A 329 -8.40 -27.88 -9.68
CA ALA A 329 -9.72 -27.26 -9.51
C ALA A 329 -10.81 -28.30 -9.22
N ASN A 330 -10.79 -29.45 -9.89
CA ASN A 330 -11.76 -30.52 -9.68
C ASN A 330 -11.53 -31.30 -8.37
N ASP A 331 -10.27 -31.53 -7.99
CA ASP A 331 -9.90 -32.39 -6.86
C ASP A 331 -9.98 -31.64 -5.52
N HIS A 332 -9.68 -30.33 -5.50
CA HIS A 332 -9.56 -29.52 -4.30
C HIS A 332 -10.72 -28.59 -4.04
N LEU A 333 -11.58 -28.27 -5.04
CA LEU A 333 -12.68 -27.33 -4.88
C LEU A 333 -14.03 -28.05 -4.82
N SER A 334 -14.79 -27.77 -3.78
CA SER A 334 -16.21 -28.15 -3.66
C SER A 334 -17.08 -27.17 -4.45
N LEU A 335 -18.33 -27.54 -4.73
CA LEU A 335 -19.30 -26.81 -5.58
C LEU A 335 -19.46 -25.30 -5.28
N ASN A 336 -19.14 -24.85 -4.07
CA ASN A 336 -19.27 -23.44 -3.65
C ASN A 336 -17.95 -22.80 -3.23
N GLU A 337 -16.84 -23.51 -3.33
CA GLU A 337 -15.52 -23.01 -2.99
C GLU A 337 -14.86 -22.42 -4.23
N LYS A 338 -14.26 -21.25 -4.06
CA LYS A 338 -13.56 -20.53 -5.11
C LYS A 338 -12.05 -20.64 -5.01
N GLU A 339 -11.55 -21.13 -3.87
CA GLU A 339 -10.12 -21.23 -3.60
C GLU A 339 -9.83 -22.42 -2.69
N SER A 340 -8.71 -23.11 -2.93
CA SER A 340 -8.21 -24.18 -2.04
C SER A 340 -6.68 -24.19 -2.00
N ILE A 341 -6.13 -24.59 -0.86
CA ILE A 341 -4.67 -24.68 -0.65
C ILE A 341 -4.14 -25.90 -1.38
N LEU A 342 -3.02 -25.72 -2.07
CA LEU A 342 -2.21 -26.79 -2.68
C LEU A 342 -1.01 -27.12 -1.77
N GLY A 343 -0.51 -28.32 -1.87
CA GLY A 343 0.78 -28.70 -1.29
C GLY A 343 1.92 -27.84 -1.89
N PRO A 344 2.97 -27.55 -1.11
CA PRO A 344 4.04 -26.63 -1.55
C PRO A 344 4.78 -27.08 -2.81
N THR A 345 4.79 -28.37 -3.13
CA THR A 345 5.43 -28.97 -4.31
C THR A 345 4.47 -29.80 -5.18
N GLU A 346 3.16 -29.69 -4.97
CA GLU A 346 2.17 -30.57 -5.58
C GLU A 346 2.13 -30.50 -7.11
N LEU A 347 2.32 -29.33 -7.69
CA LEU A 347 2.44 -29.14 -9.14
C LEU A 347 3.72 -29.76 -9.67
N GLU A 348 4.83 -29.46 -9.03
CA GLU A 348 6.15 -29.98 -9.38
C GLU A 348 6.18 -31.51 -9.31
N ASP A 349 5.67 -32.09 -8.23
CA ASP A 349 5.62 -33.54 -8.03
C ASP A 349 4.77 -34.23 -9.11
N ARG A 350 3.68 -33.62 -9.54
CA ARG A 350 2.82 -34.12 -10.59
C ARG A 350 3.51 -34.10 -11.94
N ILE A 351 4.18 -33.01 -12.31
CA ILE A 351 4.93 -32.87 -13.57
C ILE A 351 6.13 -33.84 -13.57
N MET A 352 6.90 -33.89 -12.49
CA MET A 352 8.03 -34.81 -12.34
C MET A 352 7.59 -36.25 -12.48
N LYS A 353 6.51 -36.66 -11.87
CA LYS A 353 5.95 -38.00 -11.98
C LYS A 353 5.48 -38.33 -13.41
N ARG A 354 4.87 -37.35 -14.10
CA ARG A 354 4.34 -37.55 -15.46
C ARG A 354 5.43 -37.80 -16.48
N PHE A 355 6.56 -37.10 -16.33
CA PHE A 355 7.67 -37.13 -17.29
C PHE A 355 8.91 -37.89 -16.77
N GLU A 356 8.81 -38.50 -15.59
CA GLU A 356 9.91 -39.21 -14.91
C GLU A 356 11.16 -38.33 -14.71
N LEU A 357 10.93 -37.03 -14.35
CA LEU A 357 11.98 -36.05 -14.15
C LEU A 357 12.39 -35.96 -12.68
N SER A 358 13.67 -35.70 -12.45
CA SER A 358 14.17 -35.19 -11.19
C SER A 358 13.88 -33.68 -11.07
N LYS A 359 13.97 -33.12 -9.86
CA LYS A 359 13.83 -31.67 -9.62
C LYS A 359 14.81 -30.83 -10.44
N ARG A 360 16.05 -31.32 -10.63
CA ARG A 360 17.06 -30.61 -11.44
C ARG A 360 16.69 -30.62 -12.93
N GLU A 361 16.15 -31.71 -13.42
CA GLU A 361 15.76 -31.85 -14.83
C GLU A 361 14.52 -30.99 -15.13
N LEU A 362 13.58 -30.89 -14.16
CA LEU A 362 12.46 -29.96 -14.27
C LEU A 362 12.95 -28.48 -14.29
N ASP A 363 13.94 -28.10 -13.46
CA ASP A 363 14.54 -26.77 -13.50
C ASP A 363 15.17 -26.47 -14.88
N ILE A 364 15.88 -27.47 -15.50
CA ILE A 364 16.44 -27.33 -16.85
C ILE A 364 15.32 -27.13 -17.87
N ALA A 365 14.24 -27.91 -17.79
CA ALA A 365 13.11 -27.81 -18.71
C ALA A 365 12.44 -26.40 -18.63
N ILE A 366 12.27 -25.86 -17.43
CA ILE A 366 11.71 -24.53 -17.25
C ILE A 366 12.65 -23.44 -17.78
N ARG A 367 13.97 -23.54 -17.55
CA ARG A 367 14.94 -22.60 -18.12
C ARG A 367 14.96 -22.65 -19.65
N THR A 368 14.83 -23.84 -20.24
CA THR A 368 14.71 -23.99 -21.70
C THR A 368 13.42 -23.34 -22.21
N LEU A 369 12.30 -23.48 -21.47
CA LEU A 369 11.04 -22.80 -21.77
C LEU A 369 11.21 -21.28 -21.78
N ILE A 370 11.92 -20.72 -20.79
CA ILE A 370 12.23 -19.29 -20.73
C ILE A 370 13.01 -18.86 -21.97
N SER A 371 14.10 -19.60 -22.34
CA SER A 371 14.91 -19.24 -23.49
C SER A 371 14.13 -19.31 -24.82
N LEU A 372 13.25 -20.30 -24.97
CA LEU A 372 12.35 -20.39 -26.16
C LEU A 372 11.37 -19.18 -26.16
N GLY A 373 10.92 -18.77 -25.02
CA GLY A 373 10.06 -17.60 -24.86
C GLY A 373 10.76 -16.27 -25.16
N GLU A 374 12.05 -16.15 -24.83
CA GLU A 374 12.90 -14.99 -25.19
C GLU A 374 13.03 -14.89 -26.71
N GLU A 375 13.45 -15.98 -27.37
CA GLU A 375 13.54 -16.03 -28.84
C GLU A 375 12.20 -15.68 -29.50
N ARG A 376 11.09 -16.16 -28.91
CA ARG A 376 9.75 -15.87 -29.42
C ARG A 376 9.39 -14.41 -29.25
N THR A 377 9.74 -13.79 -28.13
CA THR A 377 9.54 -12.36 -27.86
C THR A 377 10.26 -11.52 -28.91
N ASP A 378 11.52 -11.84 -29.20
CA ASP A 378 12.31 -11.14 -30.23
C ASP A 378 11.64 -11.25 -31.62
N MET A 379 11.16 -12.43 -32.00
CA MET A 379 10.42 -12.61 -33.25
C MET A 379 9.11 -11.81 -33.31
N LEU A 380 8.38 -11.71 -32.21
CA LEU A 380 7.16 -10.90 -32.13
C LEU A 380 7.47 -9.41 -32.29
N MET A 381 8.52 -8.92 -31.65
CA MET A 381 8.98 -7.54 -31.76
C MET A 381 9.46 -7.20 -33.18
N GLU A 382 10.19 -8.10 -33.86
CA GLU A 382 10.61 -7.94 -35.26
C GLU A 382 9.41 -7.84 -36.21
N LYS A 383 8.29 -8.50 -35.91
CA LYS A 383 7.04 -8.39 -36.66
C LYS A 383 6.21 -7.16 -36.33
N GLY A 384 6.64 -6.34 -35.37
CA GLY A 384 5.91 -5.18 -34.90
C GLY A 384 4.80 -5.49 -33.88
N GLU A 385 4.74 -6.72 -33.37
CA GLU A 385 3.86 -7.12 -32.28
C GLU A 385 4.54 -6.75 -30.95
N ASN A 386 4.25 -5.57 -30.43
CA ASN A 386 4.88 -5.03 -29.21
C ASN A 386 4.33 -5.72 -27.93
N ARG A 387 4.57 -7.02 -27.81
CA ARG A 387 4.19 -7.84 -26.65
C ARG A 387 5.26 -8.87 -26.29
N ILE A 388 5.28 -9.29 -25.04
CA ILE A 388 6.08 -10.43 -24.58
C ILE A 388 5.39 -11.72 -24.98
N SER A 389 6.19 -12.75 -25.25
CA SER A 389 5.71 -14.12 -25.44
C SER A 389 5.07 -14.66 -24.17
N ASP A 390 3.93 -15.33 -24.33
CA ASP A 390 3.28 -16.05 -23.24
C ASP A 390 4.15 -17.22 -22.73
N LEU A 391 4.98 -17.80 -23.61
CA LEU A 391 5.97 -18.83 -23.23
C LEU A 391 7.02 -18.27 -22.27
N TYR A 392 7.52 -17.05 -22.52
CA TYR A 392 8.47 -16.38 -21.63
C TYR A 392 7.85 -16.12 -20.27
N THR A 393 6.69 -15.44 -20.26
CA THR A 393 5.99 -15.08 -19.03
C THR A 393 5.63 -16.31 -18.20
N LEU A 394 5.16 -17.36 -18.84
CA LEU A 394 4.83 -18.62 -18.17
C LEU A 394 6.07 -19.30 -17.59
N GLY A 395 7.17 -19.34 -18.34
CA GLY A 395 8.43 -19.94 -17.89
C GLY A 395 8.99 -19.22 -16.64
N ASP A 396 8.98 -17.89 -16.64
CA ASP A 396 9.46 -17.08 -15.51
C ASP A 396 8.57 -17.27 -14.27
N LEU A 397 7.25 -17.24 -14.42
CA LEU A 397 6.32 -17.53 -13.32
C LEU A 397 6.42 -18.98 -12.81
N LEU A 398 6.71 -19.97 -13.65
CA LEU A 398 6.95 -21.35 -13.20
C LEU A 398 8.26 -21.48 -12.41
N LYS A 399 9.30 -20.75 -12.79
CA LYS A 399 10.54 -20.66 -12.01
C LYS A 399 10.27 -20.08 -10.62
N ASP A 400 9.52 -18.98 -10.54
CA ASP A 400 9.13 -18.36 -9.26
C ASP A 400 8.22 -19.28 -8.45
N TRP A 401 7.34 -20.05 -9.11
CA TRP A 401 6.53 -21.07 -8.46
C TRP A 401 7.38 -22.15 -7.78
N MET A 402 8.46 -22.63 -8.42
CA MET A 402 9.38 -23.57 -7.79
C MET A 402 10.15 -22.95 -6.61
N LEU A 403 10.54 -21.68 -6.71
CA LEU A 403 11.23 -20.95 -5.65
C LEU A 403 10.32 -20.65 -4.46
N SER A 404 9.01 -20.53 -4.67
CA SER A 404 8.03 -20.29 -3.62
C SER A 404 7.65 -21.54 -2.80
N ALA A 405 8.31 -22.69 -2.99
CA ALA A 405 8.09 -23.91 -2.21
C ALA A 405 8.71 -23.82 -0.79
N SER A 406 8.22 -22.87 0.01
CA SER A 406 8.67 -22.63 1.38
C SER A 406 7.47 -22.24 2.28
N ASP A 407 7.68 -22.22 3.59
CA ASP A 407 6.69 -21.81 4.59
C ASP A 407 6.35 -20.30 4.56
N ARG A 408 7.11 -19.52 3.77
CA ARG A 408 6.84 -18.11 3.53
C ARG A 408 5.74 -17.86 2.51
N TYR A 409 5.35 -18.88 1.75
CA TYR A 409 4.31 -18.79 0.74
C TYR A 409 3.18 -19.78 1.01
N ILE A 410 2.01 -19.38 0.55
CA ILE A 410 0.87 -20.28 0.42
C ILE A 410 0.55 -20.41 -1.07
N LYS A 411 0.51 -21.65 -1.55
CA LYS A 411 0.10 -21.98 -2.92
C LYS A 411 -1.37 -22.38 -2.91
N SER A 412 -2.13 -21.90 -3.88
CA SER A 412 -3.57 -22.20 -3.98
C SER A 412 -4.01 -22.34 -5.44
N ILE A 413 -5.09 -23.09 -5.62
CA ILE A 413 -5.89 -23.08 -6.84
C ILE A 413 -7.09 -22.16 -6.63
N ASN A 414 -7.34 -21.25 -7.56
CA ASN A 414 -8.44 -20.29 -7.50
C ASN A 414 -9.30 -20.41 -8.75
N VAL A 415 -10.61 -20.20 -8.59
CA VAL A 415 -11.57 -20.11 -9.71
C VAL A 415 -12.37 -18.82 -9.56
N ASN A 416 -12.10 -17.86 -10.44
CA ASN A 416 -12.83 -16.61 -10.51
C ASN A 416 -13.49 -16.47 -11.88
N ASP A 417 -14.77 -16.13 -11.91
CA ASP A 417 -15.55 -15.92 -13.14
C ASP A 417 -15.40 -17.04 -14.20
N LYS A 418 -15.20 -18.30 -13.73
CA LYS A 418 -14.95 -19.54 -14.48
C LYS A 418 -13.54 -19.70 -15.05
N GLU A 419 -12.60 -18.85 -14.65
CA GLU A 419 -11.20 -19.00 -14.99
C GLU A 419 -10.43 -19.62 -13.81
N GLU A 420 -9.75 -20.71 -14.06
CA GLU A 420 -8.84 -21.34 -13.11
C GLU A 420 -7.49 -20.61 -13.10
N SER A 421 -6.87 -20.52 -11.94
CA SER A 421 -5.53 -19.96 -11.79
C SER A 421 -4.78 -20.56 -10.61
N LEU A 422 -3.47 -20.72 -10.75
CA LEU A 422 -2.58 -20.97 -9.63
C LEU A 422 -2.15 -19.65 -9.02
N HIS A 423 -2.17 -19.56 -7.69
CA HIS A 423 -1.74 -18.37 -6.99
C HIS A 423 -0.71 -18.71 -5.91
N ALA A 424 0.40 -18.00 -5.89
CA ALA A 424 1.40 -18.05 -4.84
C ALA A 424 1.39 -16.72 -4.07
N ALA A 425 0.90 -16.76 -2.82
CA ALA A 425 0.82 -15.60 -1.95
C ALA A 425 1.97 -15.60 -0.94
N CYS A 426 2.76 -14.55 -0.91
CA CYS A 426 3.77 -14.31 0.10
C CYS A 426 3.08 -13.93 1.42
N ILE A 427 3.23 -14.75 2.47
CA ILE A 427 2.66 -14.48 3.80
C ILE A 427 3.70 -13.94 4.79
N ASP A 428 4.99 -14.05 4.47
CA ASP A 428 6.10 -13.52 5.28
C ASP A 428 7.07 -12.69 4.43
N PRO A 429 6.96 -11.35 4.45
CA PRO A 429 7.78 -10.49 3.62
C PRO A 429 9.17 -10.19 4.21
N CYS A 430 9.60 -10.91 5.24
CA CYS A 430 10.81 -10.60 5.98
C CYS A 430 12.08 -10.54 5.10
N ASP A 431 12.19 -11.40 4.07
CA ASP A 431 13.35 -11.37 3.17
C ASP A 431 13.28 -10.22 2.16
N VAL A 432 12.09 -9.90 1.66
CA VAL A 432 11.86 -8.76 0.73
C VAL A 432 12.34 -7.44 1.36
N THR A 433 12.13 -7.29 2.66
CA THR A 433 12.53 -6.09 3.40
C THR A 433 13.99 -6.13 3.90
N ARG A 434 14.74 -7.19 3.57
CA ARG A 434 16.09 -7.39 4.07
C ARG A 434 17.03 -6.23 3.77
N PHE A 435 17.04 -5.77 2.52
CA PHE A 435 17.93 -4.68 2.12
C PHE A 435 17.62 -3.37 2.88
N VAL A 436 16.33 -3.08 3.12
CA VAL A 436 15.93 -1.91 3.93
C VAL A 436 16.50 -2.01 5.35
N ARG A 437 16.57 -3.22 5.93
CA ARG A 437 17.13 -3.44 7.27
C ARG A 437 18.65 -3.28 7.35
N GLU A 438 19.34 -3.41 6.22
CA GLU A 438 20.79 -3.29 6.12
C GLU A 438 21.26 -1.83 5.97
N ILE A 439 20.35 -0.90 5.66
CA ILE A 439 20.65 0.53 5.54
C ILE A 439 20.86 1.14 6.94
N PRO A 440 21.98 1.81 7.19
CA PRO A 440 22.23 2.49 8.47
C PRO A 440 21.40 3.79 8.54
N GLY A 441 20.37 3.82 9.34
CA GLY A 441 19.53 5.02 9.53
C GLY A 441 18.33 5.04 8.60
N VAL A 442 17.22 4.43 9.05
CA VAL A 442 15.94 4.43 8.36
C VAL A 442 14.85 4.95 9.27
N LEU A 443 14.12 5.95 8.81
CA LEU A 443 12.89 6.42 9.43
C LEU A 443 11.69 5.72 8.82
N HIS A 444 10.96 4.96 9.64
CA HIS A 444 9.68 4.38 9.31
C HIS A 444 8.58 5.24 9.93
N MET A 445 7.84 6.00 9.14
CA MET A 445 6.90 6.99 9.63
C MET A 445 5.49 6.81 9.07
N SER A 446 4.48 6.93 9.94
CA SER A 446 3.08 6.95 9.53
C SER A 446 2.20 7.67 10.54
N GLY A 447 1.00 8.08 10.11
CA GLY A 447 -0.05 8.58 11.00
C GLY A 447 -0.79 7.49 11.79
N THR A 448 -0.66 6.22 11.36
CA THR A 448 -1.42 5.08 11.90
C THR A 448 -0.55 3.81 11.87
N LEU A 449 0.44 3.72 12.74
CA LEU A 449 1.42 2.64 12.75
C LEU A 449 1.29 1.69 13.95
N GLN A 450 0.62 2.13 15.01
CA GLN A 450 0.44 1.31 16.21
C GLN A 450 -0.32 -0.01 15.92
N PRO A 451 0.05 -1.10 16.63
CA PRO A 451 1.13 -1.18 17.63
C PRO A 451 2.51 -1.23 16.96
N LEU A 452 3.45 -0.41 17.44
CA LEU A 452 4.77 -0.28 16.83
C LEU A 452 5.57 -1.58 16.88
N ASP A 453 5.42 -2.36 17.97
CA ASP A 453 6.08 -3.66 18.15
C ASP A 453 5.67 -4.68 17.07
N GLN A 454 4.41 -4.63 16.61
CA GLN A 454 3.96 -5.44 15.47
C GLN A 454 4.75 -5.09 14.21
N TYR A 455 4.83 -3.80 13.90
CA TYR A 455 5.55 -3.35 12.72
C TYR A 455 7.03 -3.77 12.78
N VAL A 456 7.68 -3.54 13.91
CA VAL A 456 9.08 -3.93 14.17
C VAL A 456 9.28 -5.44 13.96
N LYS A 457 8.40 -6.28 14.51
CA LYS A 457 8.48 -7.73 14.39
C LYS A 457 8.27 -8.22 12.95
N VAL A 458 7.23 -7.72 12.27
CA VAL A 458 6.88 -8.18 10.92
C VAL A 458 7.89 -7.68 9.88
N MET A 459 8.41 -6.47 10.04
CA MET A 459 9.52 -5.95 9.22
C MET A 459 10.87 -6.61 9.55
N GLY A 460 10.96 -7.39 10.63
CA GLY A 460 12.21 -8.01 11.06
C GLY A 460 13.27 -7.02 11.56
N LEU A 461 12.84 -5.84 12.04
CA LEU A 461 13.77 -4.83 12.55
C LEU A 461 14.43 -5.27 13.86
N SER A 462 15.60 -4.73 14.16
CA SER A 462 16.30 -4.98 15.43
C SER A 462 15.48 -4.50 16.62
N LYS A 463 15.56 -5.22 17.75
CA LYS A 463 14.86 -4.85 19.00
C LYS A 463 15.34 -3.54 19.59
N ASP A 464 16.52 -3.07 19.21
CA ASP A 464 17.13 -1.81 19.66
C ASP A 464 16.79 -0.62 18.76
N CYS A 465 15.88 -0.79 17.79
CA CYS A 465 15.36 0.33 17.02
C CYS A 465 14.58 1.29 17.91
N TYR A 466 14.66 2.56 17.59
CA TYR A 466 13.90 3.58 18.30
C TYR A 466 12.42 3.46 17.98
N GLN A 467 11.54 3.56 18.96
CA GLN A 467 10.09 3.56 18.78
C GLN A 467 9.51 4.80 19.45
N ARG A 468 8.77 5.61 18.72
CA ARG A 468 8.22 6.88 19.20
C ARG A 468 6.78 7.10 18.75
N ILE A 469 5.98 7.67 19.64
CA ILE A 469 4.59 8.05 19.35
C ILE A 469 4.42 9.52 19.69
N TYR A 470 4.00 10.30 18.71
CA TYR A 470 3.71 11.73 18.88
C TYR A 470 2.23 11.99 18.61
N PRO A 471 1.48 12.49 19.60
CA PRO A 471 0.07 12.80 19.41
C PRO A 471 -0.10 13.97 18.44
N SER A 472 -1.30 14.07 17.84
CA SER A 472 -1.70 15.25 17.08
C SER A 472 -1.62 16.52 17.97
N PRO A 473 -1.05 17.62 17.46
CA PRO A 473 -1.00 18.88 18.19
C PRO A 473 -2.35 19.62 18.24
N PHE A 474 -3.34 19.13 17.50
CA PHE A 474 -4.63 19.80 17.38
C PHE A 474 -5.48 19.66 18.65
N PRO A 475 -6.29 20.70 18.99
CA PRO A 475 -7.14 20.68 20.17
C PRO A 475 -8.09 19.47 20.16
N LYS A 476 -8.14 18.75 21.29
CA LYS A 476 -8.98 17.54 21.39
C LYS A 476 -10.47 17.86 21.28
N GLU A 477 -10.88 19.04 21.71
CA GLU A 477 -12.26 19.57 21.64
C GLU A 477 -12.73 19.80 20.21
N ASN A 478 -11.83 19.94 19.26
CA ASN A 478 -12.15 20.10 17.85
C ASN A 478 -12.51 18.76 17.17
N ARG A 479 -12.28 17.63 17.86
CA ARG A 479 -12.61 16.30 17.35
C ARG A 479 -13.54 15.57 18.30
N SER A 480 -14.66 15.06 17.78
CA SER A 480 -15.53 14.15 18.51
C SER A 480 -15.74 12.85 17.74
N VAL A 481 -15.69 11.75 18.45
CA VAL A 481 -15.99 10.41 17.89
C VAL A 481 -17.02 9.76 18.80
N ILE A 482 -18.14 9.32 18.22
CA ILE A 482 -19.16 8.57 18.96
C ILE A 482 -19.43 7.23 18.28
N TYR A 483 -19.93 6.26 19.04
CA TYR A 483 -20.38 4.98 18.49
C TYR A 483 -21.76 4.59 19.00
N LEU A 484 -22.46 3.79 18.20
CA LEU A 484 -23.81 3.33 18.50
C LEU A 484 -23.78 1.89 19.06
N GLY A 485 -24.43 1.69 20.22
CA GLY A 485 -24.50 0.38 20.90
C GLY A 485 -25.59 -0.56 20.38
N ASN A 486 -26.54 -0.06 19.55
CA ASN A 486 -27.73 -0.79 19.12
C ASN A 486 -27.70 -1.23 17.65
N VAL A 487 -26.58 -1.10 16.97
CA VAL A 487 -26.35 -1.53 15.59
C VAL A 487 -25.00 -2.22 15.45
N THR A 488 -24.88 -3.11 14.48
CA THR A 488 -23.64 -3.83 14.16
C THR A 488 -23.69 -4.36 12.73
N THR A 489 -22.51 -4.53 12.12
CA THR A 489 -22.37 -5.18 10.81
C THR A 489 -21.97 -6.65 10.93
N ARG A 490 -22.02 -7.23 12.15
CA ARG A 490 -21.73 -8.65 12.33
C ARG A 490 -22.80 -9.49 11.67
N TYR A 491 -22.38 -10.36 10.74
CA TYR A 491 -23.29 -11.17 9.91
C TYR A 491 -24.30 -11.99 10.73
N GLU A 492 -23.84 -12.66 11.79
CA GLU A 492 -24.70 -13.49 12.63
C GLU A 492 -25.76 -12.69 13.41
N ASP A 493 -25.40 -11.50 13.88
CA ASP A 493 -26.34 -10.63 14.59
C ASP A 493 -27.37 -10.04 13.64
N MET A 494 -26.95 -9.63 12.44
CA MET A 494 -27.87 -9.15 11.37
C MET A 494 -28.78 -10.28 10.86
N LYS A 495 -28.30 -11.52 10.84
CA LYS A 495 -29.12 -12.69 10.49
C LYS A 495 -30.16 -13.01 11.58
N ARG A 496 -29.78 -12.83 12.86
CA ARG A 496 -30.67 -13.04 14.01
C ARG A 496 -31.71 -11.93 14.15
N ASP A 497 -31.31 -10.70 13.92
CA ASP A 497 -32.17 -9.51 13.97
C ASP A 497 -32.05 -8.68 12.68
N PRO A 498 -32.85 -8.97 11.64
CA PRO A 498 -32.85 -8.22 10.38
C PRO A 498 -33.19 -6.75 10.54
N SER A 499 -33.82 -6.34 11.67
CA SER A 499 -34.18 -4.95 11.91
C SER A 499 -32.96 -4.06 12.16
N ILE A 500 -31.78 -4.65 12.48
CA ILE A 500 -30.51 -3.93 12.60
C ILE A 500 -30.20 -3.16 11.31
N PHE A 501 -30.39 -3.82 10.17
CA PHE A 501 -30.14 -3.20 8.86
C PHE A 501 -31.00 -1.96 8.65
N SER A 502 -32.31 -2.07 8.85
CA SER A 502 -33.23 -0.94 8.72
C SER A 502 -32.99 0.17 9.76
N ARG A 503 -32.51 -0.18 10.97
CA ARG A 503 -32.09 0.83 11.96
C ARG A 503 -30.87 1.61 11.46
N MET A 504 -29.87 0.95 10.85
CA MET A 504 -28.74 1.62 10.27
C MET A 504 -29.15 2.58 9.15
N GLU A 505 -29.94 2.12 8.19
CA GLU A 505 -30.44 2.94 7.07
C GLU A 505 -31.13 4.19 7.57
N LYS A 506 -32.09 4.05 8.50
CA LYS A 506 -32.87 5.18 9.06
C LYS A 506 -31.98 6.17 9.81
N ASN A 507 -31.02 5.68 10.60
CA ASN A 507 -30.13 6.56 11.34
C ASN A 507 -29.13 7.28 10.41
N ILE A 508 -28.62 6.63 9.38
CA ILE A 508 -27.77 7.27 8.37
C ILE A 508 -28.54 8.39 7.66
N ALA A 509 -29.74 8.09 7.14
CA ALA A 509 -30.57 9.09 6.47
C ALA A 509 -30.92 10.26 7.42
N ARG A 510 -31.30 9.96 8.67
CA ARG A 510 -31.62 10.98 9.69
C ARG A 510 -30.43 11.90 9.95
N LEU A 511 -29.21 11.36 10.13
CA LEU A 511 -28.02 12.16 10.34
C LEU A 511 -27.66 12.98 9.10
N CYS A 512 -27.65 12.36 7.91
CA CYS A 512 -27.36 13.08 6.68
C CYS A 512 -28.31 14.26 6.44
N ASN A 513 -29.61 14.10 6.70
CA ASN A 513 -30.60 15.14 6.46
C ASN A 513 -30.56 16.31 7.47
N ASN A 514 -30.03 16.07 8.67
CA ASN A 514 -30.04 17.07 9.75
C ASN A 514 -28.67 17.74 10.00
N VAL A 515 -27.63 17.36 9.27
CA VAL A 515 -26.30 17.96 9.40
C VAL A 515 -25.99 18.79 8.16
N ASP A 516 -26.07 20.11 8.25
CA ASP A 516 -25.80 21.04 7.14
C ASP A 516 -24.30 21.17 6.82
N LYS A 517 -23.63 20.03 6.55
CA LYS A 517 -22.22 19.92 6.20
C LYS A 517 -22.03 18.80 5.18
N ASN A 518 -20.97 18.88 4.40
CA ASN A 518 -20.52 17.76 3.59
C ASN A 518 -20.23 16.55 4.47
N THR A 519 -20.75 15.40 4.06
CA THR A 519 -20.71 14.15 4.82
C THR A 519 -20.05 13.05 3.99
N LEU A 520 -19.05 12.36 4.54
CA LEU A 520 -18.58 11.08 4.00
C LEU A 520 -19.21 9.92 4.76
N VAL A 521 -19.74 8.94 4.04
CA VAL A 521 -20.27 7.70 4.61
C VAL A 521 -19.39 6.54 4.13
N PHE A 522 -18.63 5.97 5.06
CA PHE A 522 -17.72 4.87 4.80
C PHE A 522 -18.39 3.53 5.05
N PHE A 523 -18.46 2.68 4.05
CA PHE A 523 -18.95 1.31 4.15
C PHE A 523 -17.80 0.30 4.26
N PRO A 524 -18.03 -0.87 4.91
CA PRO A 524 -17.01 -1.91 4.97
C PRO A 524 -16.78 -2.63 3.65
N SER A 525 -17.74 -2.57 2.71
CA SER A 525 -17.66 -3.20 1.39
C SER A 525 -18.64 -2.58 0.39
N TYR A 526 -18.33 -2.70 -0.90
CA TYR A 526 -19.25 -2.33 -1.99
C TYR A 526 -20.58 -3.09 -1.93
N SER A 527 -20.56 -4.37 -1.53
CA SER A 527 -21.77 -5.17 -1.39
C SER A 527 -22.74 -4.56 -0.38
N MET A 528 -22.23 -4.10 0.78
CA MET A 528 -23.07 -3.45 1.78
C MET A 528 -23.56 -2.08 1.34
N MET A 529 -22.69 -1.29 0.73
CA MET A 529 -23.04 0.01 0.16
C MET A 529 -24.16 -0.13 -0.88
N ASN A 530 -24.00 -1.04 -1.84
CA ASN A 530 -25.00 -1.28 -2.89
C ASN A 530 -26.36 -1.78 -2.36
N LYS A 531 -26.36 -2.55 -1.27
CA LYS A 531 -27.61 -2.99 -0.62
C LYS A 531 -28.36 -1.84 0.03
N MET A 532 -27.68 -0.86 0.60
CA MET A 532 -28.30 0.31 1.24
C MET A 532 -28.64 1.42 0.23
N MET A 533 -28.02 1.44 -0.94
CA MET A 533 -28.18 2.49 -1.94
C MET A 533 -29.64 2.82 -2.26
N PRO A 534 -30.54 1.87 -2.58
CA PRO A 534 -31.92 2.21 -2.98
C PRO A 534 -32.72 2.92 -1.88
N PHE A 535 -32.42 2.59 -0.60
CA PHE A 535 -33.03 3.25 0.54
C PHE A 535 -32.46 4.66 0.73
N LEU A 536 -31.14 4.80 0.67
CA LEU A 536 -30.46 6.08 0.89
C LEU A 536 -30.77 7.10 -0.21
N GLU A 537 -30.91 6.66 -1.47
CA GLU A 537 -31.33 7.50 -2.59
C GLU A 537 -32.77 8.02 -2.43
N ARG A 538 -33.63 7.25 -1.79
CA ARG A 538 -35.02 7.66 -1.52
C ARG A 538 -35.12 8.61 -0.31
N ASP A 539 -34.39 8.33 0.78
CA ASP A 539 -34.64 8.93 2.09
C ASP A 539 -33.60 10.00 2.49
N VAL A 540 -32.53 10.17 1.74
CA VAL A 540 -31.57 11.28 1.93
C VAL A 540 -31.89 12.41 0.95
N HIS A 541 -32.18 13.62 1.46
CA HIS A 541 -32.65 14.77 0.71
C HIS A 541 -31.51 15.78 0.45
N LYS A 542 -30.37 15.29 -0.05
CA LYS A 542 -29.18 16.06 -0.38
C LYS A 542 -28.62 15.62 -1.71
N ASP A 543 -27.60 16.31 -2.23
CA ASP A 543 -26.85 15.85 -3.38
C ASP A 543 -26.04 14.58 -3.00
N LEU A 544 -26.26 13.48 -3.72
CA LEU A 544 -25.69 12.19 -3.45
C LEU A 544 -24.61 11.85 -4.46
N TYR A 545 -23.46 11.41 -3.96
CA TYR A 545 -22.30 11.00 -4.75
C TYR A 545 -21.86 9.61 -4.32
N TRP A 546 -21.46 8.78 -5.28
CA TRP A 546 -21.10 7.38 -5.03
C TRP A 546 -19.75 7.02 -5.63
N GLU A 547 -18.94 6.32 -4.85
CA GLU A 547 -17.79 5.64 -5.40
C GLU A 547 -18.23 4.41 -6.20
N VAL A 548 -17.69 4.26 -7.44
CA VAL A 548 -18.02 3.15 -8.33
C VAL A 548 -16.82 2.24 -8.49
N SER A 549 -16.98 0.97 -8.11
CA SER A 549 -15.91 -0.04 -8.23
C SER A 549 -15.40 -0.14 -9.67
N GLY A 550 -14.07 -0.12 -9.86
CA GLY A 550 -13.45 -0.23 -11.18
C GLY A 550 -13.58 0.99 -12.09
N GLN A 551 -14.24 2.08 -11.66
CA GLN A 551 -14.47 3.28 -12.49
C GLN A 551 -13.85 4.53 -11.87
N GLN A 552 -12.54 4.58 -11.79
CA GLN A 552 -11.80 5.66 -11.12
C GLN A 552 -12.13 7.06 -11.71
N LYS A 553 -12.19 7.20 -13.04
CA LYS A 553 -12.52 8.49 -13.69
C LYS A 553 -13.88 9.02 -13.27
N ARG A 554 -14.90 8.15 -13.17
CA ARG A 554 -16.26 8.51 -12.73
C ARG A 554 -16.28 8.90 -11.25
N THR A 555 -15.60 8.14 -10.43
CA THR A 555 -15.46 8.42 -8.99
C THR A 555 -14.78 9.78 -8.75
N MET A 556 -13.70 10.08 -9.47
CA MET A 556 -12.99 11.37 -9.35
C MET A 556 -13.84 12.57 -9.81
N LYS A 557 -14.66 12.40 -10.85
CA LYS A 557 -15.62 13.43 -11.25
C LYS A 557 -16.67 13.68 -10.16
N ALA A 558 -17.27 12.62 -9.63
CA ALA A 558 -18.23 12.73 -8.52
C ALA A 558 -17.62 13.41 -7.29
N LEU A 559 -16.36 13.10 -6.97
CA LEU A 559 -15.62 13.74 -5.88
C LEU A 559 -15.40 15.24 -6.14
N TYR A 560 -15.02 15.61 -7.33
CA TYR A 560 -14.85 17.01 -7.70
C TYR A 560 -16.14 17.81 -7.54
N ASP A 561 -17.28 17.25 -7.95
CA ASP A 561 -18.59 17.88 -7.81
C ASP A 561 -19.01 17.97 -6.33
N PHE A 562 -18.78 16.93 -5.53
CA PHE A 562 -18.99 16.92 -4.08
C PHE A 562 -18.18 18.02 -3.35
N ARG A 563 -16.91 18.20 -3.68
CA ARG A 563 -16.04 19.20 -3.07
C ARG A 563 -16.46 20.63 -3.35
N LYS A 564 -17.08 20.88 -4.50
CA LYS A 564 -17.66 22.19 -4.85
C LYS A 564 -18.92 22.52 -4.06
N GLY A 565 -19.66 21.48 -3.67
CA GLY A 565 -20.85 21.59 -2.82
C GLY A 565 -20.47 21.81 -1.36
N ARG A 566 -21.44 22.31 -0.55
CA ARG A 566 -21.24 22.50 0.90
C ARG A 566 -22.16 21.63 1.75
N ASN A 567 -23.08 20.92 1.13
CA ASN A 567 -24.11 20.13 1.81
C ASN A 567 -24.45 18.82 1.03
N GLY A 568 -23.43 18.14 0.53
CA GLY A 568 -23.55 16.86 -0.16
C GLY A 568 -23.23 15.67 0.74
N VAL A 569 -23.59 14.47 0.27
CA VAL A 569 -23.23 13.20 0.89
C VAL A 569 -22.46 12.34 -0.12
N PHE A 570 -21.24 11.96 0.21
CA PHE A 570 -20.44 11.05 -0.59
C PHE A 570 -20.35 9.68 0.09
N PHE A 571 -20.79 8.65 -0.62
CA PHE A 571 -20.75 7.26 -0.17
C PHE A 571 -19.54 6.55 -0.75
N THR A 572 -18.71 5.97 0.10
CA THR A 572 -17.43 5.35 -0.25
C THR A 572 -17.18 4.08 0.55
N VAL A 573 -16.15 3.31 0.18
CA VAL A 573 -15.75 2.10 0.89
C VAL A 573 -14.44 2.33 1.62
N MET A 574 -14.32 1.82 2.85
CA MET A 574 -13.07 1.87 3.61
C MET A 574 -11.97 1.06 2.90
N GLY A 575 -10.84 1.72 2.59
CA GLY A 575 -9.80 1.14 1.73
C GLY A 575 -10.05 1.34 0.23
N GLY A 576 -11.09 2.08 -0.16
CA GLY A 576 -11.32 2.55 -1.53
C GLY A 576 -10.44 3.74 -1.89
N SER A 577 -10.52 4.16 -3.16
CA SER A 577 -9.69 5.24 -3.71
C SER A 577 -9.89 6.60 -3.03
N ILE A 578 -11.06 6.83 -2.44
CA ILE A 578 -11.40 8.06 -1.70
C ILE A 578 -10.93 7.97 -0.26
N ALA A 579 -10.95 6.78 0.33
CA ALA A 579 -10.55 6.56 1.71
C ALA A 579 -9.04 6.72 1.92
N GLU A 580 -8.22 6.59 0.87
CA GLU A 580 -6.77 6.70 0.92
C GLU A 580 -6.27 7.77 -0.06
N GLY A 581 -5.42 8.70 0.38
CA GLY A 581 -4.69 9.63 -0.49
C GLY A 581 -5.41 10.91 -0.92
N ILE A 582 -6.65 11.20 -0.48
CA ILE A 582 -7.36 12.45 -0.80
C ILE A 582 -7.48 13.31 0.44
N ASP A 583 -7.08 14.57 0.34
CA ASP A 583 -7.22 15.57 1.39
C ASP A 583 -8.47 16.44 1.17
N PHE A 584 -9.13 16.79 2.28
CA PHE A 584 -10.28 17.68 2.32
C PHE A 584 -9.93 18.88 3.20
N PRO A 585 -9.38 19.96 2.62
CA PRO A 585 -8.95 21.13 3.40
C PRO A 585 -10.16 21.93 3.94
N GLY A 586 -10.01 22.43 5.16
CA GLY A 586 -10.98 23.34 5.78
C GLY A 586 -12.38 22.75 5.94
N GLU A 587 -13.38 23.47 5.50
CA GLU A 587 -14.80 23.07 5.63
C GLU A 587 -15.26 22.06 4.55
N GLU A 588 -14.40 21.60 3.67
CA GLU A 588 -14.79 20.62 2.64
C GLU A 588 -15.33 19.31 3.23
N LEU A 589 -14.85 18.93 4.44
CA LEU A 589 -15.34 17.76 5.15
C LEU A 589 -15.27 17.97 6.67
N CYS A 590 -16.43 18.00 7.33
CA CYS A 590 -16.53 18.14 8.80
C CYS A 590 -17.21 16.94 9.47
N PHE A 591 -17.91 16.10 8.70
CA PHE A 591 -18.71 15.02 9.25
C PHE A 591 -18.47 13.69 8.53
N ALA A 592 -18.29 12.62 9.29
CA ALA A 592 -18.15 11.28 8.76
C ALA A 592 -19.02 10.26 9.48
N ILE A 593 -19.57 9.33 8.74
CA ILE A 593 -20.29 8.16 9.25
C ILE A 593 -19.48 6.92 8.86
N ILE A 594 -19.13 6.09 9.83
CA ILE A 594 -18.37 4.84 9.62
C ILE A 594 -19.33 3.67 9.88
N VAL A 595 -19.73 2.97 8.84
CA VAL A 595 -20.66 1.84 8.91
C VAL A 595 -19.88 0.55 9.16
N GLY A 596 -20.00 0.04 10.37
CA GLY A 596 -19.33 -1.21 10.75
C GLY A 596 -17.82 -1.08 11.01
N ILE A 597 -17.22 -2.22 11.37
CA ILE A 597 -15.76 -2.34 11.50
C ILE A 597 -15.23 -3.05 10.27
N PRO A 598 -14.24 -2.48 9.54
CA PRO A 598 -13.75 -2.99 8.26
C PRO A 598 -12.76 -4.16 8.43
N TYR A 599 -13.17 -5.23 9.09
CA TYR A 599 -12.34 -6.43 9.16
C TYR A 599 -12.11 -6.97 7.75
N PRO A 600 -10.87 -7.34 7.40
CA PRO A 600 -10.59 -8.04 6.15
C PRO A 600 -11.41 -9.33 6.03
N PRO A 601 -11.81 -9.73 4.82
CA PRO A 601 -12.48 -11.02 4.63
C PRO A 601 -11.56 -12.19 5.03
N PRO A 602 -12.11 -13.29 5.57
CA PRO A 602 -11.33 -14.44 5.97
C PRO A 602 -10.93 -15.31 4.75
N THR A 603 -9.96 -14.84 3.96
CA THR A 603 -9.39 -15.58 2.84
C THR A 603 -8.45 -16.70 3.33
N LEU A 604 -8.10 -17.66 2.45
CA LEU A 604 -7.11 -18.69 2.77
C LEU A 604 -5.77 -18.07 3.17
N GLU A 605 -5.35 -17.05 2.44
CA GLU A 605 -4.13 -16.29 2.72
C GLU A 605 -4.16 -15.66 4.12
N SER A 606 -5.25 -14.95 4.48
CA SER A 606 -5.37 -14.32 5.80
C SER A 606 -5.38 -15.35 6.95
N LYS A 607 -5.95 -16.53 6.74
CA LYS A 607 -5.93 -17.64 7.70
C LYS A 607 -4.53 -18.22 7.86
N ALA A 608 -3.83 -18.48 6.75
CA ALA A 608 -2.46 -18.99 6.77
C ALA A 608 -1.50 -18.00 7.43
N MET A 609 -1.60 -16.71 7.09
CA MET A 609 -0.84 -15.65 7.72
C MET A 609 -1.13 -15.54 9.24
N SER A 610 -2.40 -15.66 9.63
CA SER A 610 -2.78 -15.68 11.05
C SER A 610 -2.12 -16.83 11.79
N LYS A 611 -2.12 -18.03 11.19
CA LYS A 611 -1.45 -19.20 11.76
C LYS A 611 0.06 -18.98 11.89
N LEU A 612 0.72 -18.48 10.83
CA LEU A 612 2.15 -18.17 10.84
C LEU A 612 2.50 -17.17 11.95
N PHE A 613 1.70 -16.12 12.14
CA PHE A 613 1.95 -15.13 13.17
C PHE A 613 1.72 -15.66 14.57
N ASP A 614 0.73 -16.53 14.78
CA ASP A 614 0.56 -17.24 16.06
C ASP A 614 1.77 -18.13 16.39
N GLU A 615 2.32 -18.83 15.41
CA GLU A 615 3.52 -19.66 15.55
C GLU A 615 4.79 -18.83 15.83
N LYS A 616 4.99 -17.71 15.10
CA LYS A 616 6.20 -16.86 15.23
C LYS A 616 6.18 -15.95 16.46
N TYR A 617 5.04 -15.38 16.78
CA TYR A 617 4.94 -14.26 17.73
C TYR A 617 4.08 -14.57 18.96
N GLY A 618 3.48 -15.77 19.01
CA GLY A 618 2.67 -16.27 20.11
C GLY A 618 1.16 -16.26 19.84
N PRO A 619 0.39 -17.07 20.60
CA PRO A 619 -1.05 -17.24 20.40
C PRO A 619 -1.82 -15.91 20.46
N GLY A 620 -2.80 -15.75 19.56
CA GLY A 620 -3.65 -14.56 19.46
C GLY A 620 -3.07 -13.40 18.64
N THR A 621 -1.76 -13.45 18.31
CA THR A 621 -1.14 -12.42 17.46
C THR A 621 -1.62 -12.51 16.03
N GLY A 622 -1.95 -13.68 15.55
CA GLY A 622 -2.45 -13.93 14.20
C GLY A 622 -3.70 -13.10 13.89
N TRP A 623 -4.77 -13.27 14.65
CA TRP A 623 -5.99 -12.48 14.51
C TRP A 623 -5.73 -10.97 14.67
N ARG A 624 -4.95 -10.62 15.70
CA ARG A 624 -4.62 -9.22 15.97
C ARG A 624 -3.94 -8.56 14.78
N TYR A 625 -2.93 -9.22 14.19
CA TYR A 625 -2.11 -8.65 13.13
C TYR A 625 -2.77 -8.68 11.75
N THR A 626 -3.57 -9.73 11.47
CA THR A 626 -4.20 -9.88 10.15
C THR A 626 -5.58 -9.24 10.03
N SER A 627 -6.27 -8.98 11.15
CA SER A 627 -7.66 -8.52 11.12
C SER A 627 -7.90 -7.27 11.98
N GLU A 628 -7.53 -7.30 13.24
CA GLU A 628 -7.87 -6.24 14.19
C GLU A 628 -7.08 -4.94 13.90
N VAL A 629 -5.78 -5.03 13.76
CA VAL A 629 -4.91 -3.86 13.50
C VAL A 629 -5.20 -3.21 12.15
N PRO A 630 -5.34 -3.95 11.03
CA PRO A 630 -5.74 -3.35 9.76
C PRO A 630 -7.09 -2.64 9.82
N ALA A 631 -8.09 -3.25 10.48
CA ALA A 631 -9.39 -2.62 10.63
C ALA A 631 -9.32 -1.31 11.41
N LEU A 632 -8.58 -1.32 12.52
CA LEU A 632 -8.39 -0.13 13.37
C LEU A 632 -7.66 1.00 12.63
N ARG A 633 -6.60 0.66 11.86
CA ARG A 633 -5.88 1.63 11.01
C ARG A 633 -6.81 2.31 10.00
N LYS A 634 -7.64 1.53 9.29
CA LYS A 634 -8.63 2.08 8.35
C LYS A 634 -9.61 3.04 9.03
N MET A 635 -10.10 2.69 10.22
CA MET A 635 -10.98 3.59 11.00
C MET A 635 -10.25 4.86 11.43
N GLN A 636 -9.02 4.76 11.92
CA GLN A 636 -8.21 5.91 12.31
C GLN A 636 -7.91 6.84 11.12
N GLN A 637 -7.62 6.26 9.94
CA GLN A 637 -7.42 7.01 8.70
C GLN A 637 -8.69 7.77 8.29
N ALA A 638 -9.85 7.11 8.34
CA ALA A 638 -11.13 7.75 8.03
C ALA A 638 -11.44 8.91 8.98
N ILE A 639 -11.23 8.72 10.30
CA ILE A 639 -11.43 9.74 11.32
C ILE A 639 -10.39 10.88 11.17
N GLY A 640 -9.14 10.54 10.86
CA GLY A 640 -8.04 11.49 10.70
C GLY A 640 -8.21 12.48 9.55
N ARG A 641 -9.17 12.24 8.63
CA ARG A 641 -9.47 13.16 7.52
C ARG A 641 -10.30 14.37 7.94
N LEU A 642 -10.95 14.30 9.09
CA LEU A 642 -11.84 15.35 9.56
C LEU A 642 -11.11 16.59 10.11
N ILE A 643 -9.82 16.48 10.43
CA ILE A 643 -9.03 17.58 11.02
C ILE A 643 -7.67 17.61 10.35
N ARG A 644 -7.34 18.75 9.72
CA ARG A 644 -6.09 19.01 9.02
C ARG A 644 -5.35 20.23 9.57
N THR A 645 -6.10 21.18 10.13
CA THR A 645 -5.58 22.41 10.72
C THR A 645 -6.02 22.54 12.18
N GLU A 646 -5.43 23.48 12.90
CA GLU A 646 -5.79 23.76 14.30
C GLU A 646 -7.22 24.29 14.46
N THR A 647 -7.76 24.89 13.40
CA THR A 647 -9.10 25.50 13.38
C THR A 647 -10.18 24.56 12.87
N ASP A 648 -9.80 23.42 12.22
CA ASP A 648 -10.77 22.47 11.72
C ASP A 648 -11.53 21.82 12.87
N ARG A 649 -12.83 21.60 12.67
CA ARG A 649 -13.69 20.84 13.58
C ARG A 649 -14.37 19.71 12.86
N GLY A 650 -14.28 18.51 13.43
CA GLY A 650 -14.81 17.32 12.79
C GLY A 650 -15.40 16.31 13.76
N MET A 651 -16.48 15.66 13.32
CA MET A 651 -17.14 14.61 14.08
C MET A 651 -17.33 13.34 13.27
N ALA A 652 -17.05 12.18 13.90
CA ALA A 652 -17.32 10.86 13.34
C ALA A 652 -18.35 10.10 14.16
N VAL A 653 -19.24 9.37 13.47
CA VAL A 653 -20.21 8.45 14.10
C VAL A 653 -19.98 7.04 13.60
N ILE A 654 -19.66 6.11 14.51
CA ILE A 654 -19.39 4.72 14.21
C ILE A 654 -20.66 3.89 14.42
N PHE A 655 -21.15 3.26 13.37
CA PHE A 655 -22.35 2.41 13.38
C PHE A 655 -21.98 0.95 13.65
N ASP A 656 -21.39 0.70 14.83
CA ASP A 656 -21.11 -0.67 15.28
C ASP A 656 -20.88 -0.72 16.80
N SER A 657 -21.63 -1.58 17.49
CA SER A 657 -21.48 -1.77 18.93
C SER A 657 -20.12 -2.34 19.34
N ARG A 658 -19.45 -3.06 18.43
CA ARG A 658 -18.10 -3.61 18.64
C ARG A 658 -17.03 -2.53 18.74
N ALA A 659 -17.32 -1.29 18.34
CA ALA A 659 -16.42 -0.16 18.52
C ALA A 659 -16.11 0.13 20.00
N SER A 660 -16.93 -0.36 20.92
CA SER A 660 -16.65 -0.34 22.37
C SER A 660 -15.27 -0.91 22.73
N LYS A 661 -14.82 -1.93 22.01
CA LYS A 661 -13.49 -2.55 22.19
C LYS A 661 -12.33 -1.60 21.86
N TYR A 662 -12.58 -0.63 21.01
CA TYR A 662 -11.58 0.31 20.49
C TYR A 662 -11.83 1.73 20.97
N ALA A 663 -12.78 1.91 21.88
CA ALA A 663 -13.24 3.22 22.33
C ALA A 663 -12.08 4.11 22.81
N THR A 664 -11.21 3.59 23.66
CA THR A 664 -10.03 4.32 24.18
C THR A 664 -9.07 4.74 23.04
N ARG A 665 -8.77 3.83 22.12
CA ARG A 665 -7.84 4.12 20.99
C ARG A 665 -8.40 5.11 19.99
N LEU A 666 -9.71 5.06 19.73
CA LEU A 666 -10.40 5.96 18.80
C LEU A 666 -10.81 7.28 19.45
N GLY A 667 -10.76 7.37 20.79
CA GLY A 667 -11.36 8.45 21.55
C GLY A 667 -12.89 8.48 21.40
N ALA A 668 -13.51 7.29 21.25
CA ALA A 668 -14.93 7.16 20.94
C ALA A 668 -15.78 7.03 22.21
N ILE A 669 -16.94 7.67 22.23
CA ILE A 669 -17.89 7.66 23.35
C ILE A 669 -19.20 7.00 22.89
N LEU A 670 -19.82 6.19 23.76
CA LEU A 670 -21.14 5.61 23.48
C LEU A 670 -22.19 6.72 23.36
N SER A 671 -22.96 6.72 22.28
CA SER A 671 -24.09 7.62 22.09
C SER A 671 -25.41 6.87 22.15
N ASN A 672 -26.38 7.45 22.87
CA ASN A 672 -27.77 7.00 22.91
C ASN A 672 -28.67 7.83 21.96
N ASP A 673 -28.32 9.07 21.67
CA ASP A 673 -28.97 9.93 20.66
C ASP A 673 -27.90 10.61 19.78
N PRO A 674 -27.49 9.97 18.71
CA PRO A 674 -26.43 10.46 17.84
C PRO A 674 -26.78 11.81 17.17
N LEU A 675 -28.06 12.07 16.89
CA LEU A 675 -28.47 13.34 16.29
C LEU A 675 -28.27 14.49 17.28
N GLN A 676 -28.67 14.31 18.53
CA GLN A 676 -28.50 15.33 19.57
C GLN A 676 -27.01 15.62 19.82
N ASP A 677 -26.17 14.56 19.86
CA ASP A 677 -24.73 14.71 20.09
C ASP A 677 -24.05 15.47 18.93
N VAL A 678 -24.41 15.14 17.68
CA VAL A 678 -23.92 15.81 16.47
C VAL A 678 -24.37 17.27 16.43
N THR A 679 -25.64 17.54 16.71
CA THR A 679 -26.19 18.91 16.79
C THR A 679 -25.47 19.72 17.85
N ASN A 680 -25.29 19.19 19.05
CA ASN A 680 -24.57 19.83 20.14
C ASN A 680 -23.11 20.13 19.82
N PHE A 681 -22.45 19.22 19.07
CA PHE A 681 -21.06 19.42 18.68
C PHE A 681 -20.92 20.59 17.70
N PHE A 682 -21.77 20.67 16.67
CA PHE A 682 -21.70 21.72 15.67
C PHE A 682 -22.32 23.05 16.11
N SER A 683 -23.27 23.06 17.08
CA SER A 683 -23.86 24.28 17.62
C SER A 683 -22.97 25.03 18.63
N LYS A 684 -21.98 24.38 19.24
CA LYS A 684 -21.00 24.99 20.15
C LYS A 684 -19.98 25.91 19.47
N THR A 685 -20.25 26.34 18.24
CA THR A 685 -19.36 27.22 17.48
C THR A 685 -19.90 28.62 17.48
N GLN A 686 -19.76 29.31 18.62
CA GLN A 686 -19.80 30.79 18.70
C GLN A 686 -18.94 31.25 19.86
#